data_8016fd8826960b3f52602e06e0232c49
#
_entry.id   8016fd8826960b3f52602e06e0232c49
#
_cell.length_a   1.000
_cell.length_b   1.000
_cell.length_c   1.000
_cell.angle_alpha   90.00
_cell.angle_beta   90.00
_cell.angle_gamma   90.00
#
_symmetry.space_group_name_H-M   'P 1'
#
loop_
_entity.id
_entity.type
_entity.pdbx_description
1 polymer ?
#
loop_
_entity_poly.entity_id
_entity_poly.type
_entity_poly.pdbx_seq_one_letter_code
_entity_poly.pdbx_strand_id
1 'polypeptide(L)'
;MKKRIIAVILAALTALSVLVLPLSASAASVDHMSDAFTSKEERLASMDFVVTSDDPNKEGTGDGILELYADFVSGEMAIRNKVTGEITLSNPYDVSTSFTNTLDKGIRLSQLYINFFTISSGKDSMGTLYSYNDCFAHGQGSITAIENGIKVDYSLGEENRVFAVPVKISLEKFINALVAGGMTEDKAKELIEANYDVYDPDQKYIKNFLLTLSPEMRDEMIAKYPLCAEVPFVYLPKGKFDNNSTKKILEERLVKANPDYFKVAKDGEEETQLQKDMKELWTEEDSELYQETQKPNFKLSVTYELTNEGLVATVDAGSIKYDKEKYCLASISLLPYFASTSLDEKDYDNGFIFMPDGSGTIIRFEDLISKQKYGKLAGSLYGPDYTYYQISDKNVEQYTMPVFGLVNSSENNGTGYFAIIEDGDALATITASTEQSFYASAYASFKYAEYDTYDIDASLTGNATSTTAITVISKDYYDGVYKVNYKFLIADKTAEEFGLEGTYDTTYLGMAKLYREYLDKNGSISKIEDPDENVKLFLEMFGSIKVKEQILTFPVTVDKELTTFTDIINIQAELSELGISNTSYILKGFYNGGLSASYPSKIKWQRVLGGKKGLTGLLNDAKNNGYDVAIDVDFSYAYATKNFSGFKTKRDAVKTLDNRYTTKRVYYAATQTFERTSGVAVSTASFIDLFDSFAKSVEKYDLTLLATRTLGSDLNSDFDKKDYYTREDSKDNVVNLLKYMTRGENGSSFKLITDIGNSYAIPYSSGILSAPLDSSKYIIASETIPFYGMVYHGSVEFAGTALNMEGDEDFMFLRALENGAALYYTLAKENVEALKFDKEYSKYYSVSYDFLKDSIVSTYKEYNELMKDKQDKYIVDHRFLNDEDDGISVTFKNGTKVNNSLVVLVMYEGGEGFILNYNSEDVVLTMTDENGAETTHIIGAINYLEYSEKEGA
;
A
#
# COMPACT_ATOMS: atom_id res chain seq x y z
N MET A 1 55.88 9.18 -18.77
CA MET A 1 55.72 10.05 -17.61
C MET A 1 54.28 10.64 -17.48
N LYS A 2 53.66 11.16 -18.54
CA LYS A 2 52.29 11.76 -18.46
C LYS A 2 51.18 10.82 -18.00
N LYS A 3 51.20 9.52 -18.33
CA LYS A 3 50.17 8.54 -17.88
C LYS A 3 50.30 8.12 -16.40
N ARG A 4 51.46 8.30 -15.76
CA ARG A 4 51.63 8.03 -14.32
C ARG A 4 51.23 9.22 -13.44
N ILE A 5 51.33 10.43 -13.98
CA ILE A 5 50.90 11.66 -13.28
C ILE A 5 49.37 11.76 -13.26
N ILE A 6 48.69 11.35 -14.33
CA ILE A 6 47.20 11.30 -14.38
C ILE A 6 46.63 10.22 -13.43
N ALA A 7 47.29 9.07 -13.30
CA ALA A 7 46.89 8.02 -12.37
C ALA A 7 47.10 8.42 -10.90
N VAL A 8 48.09 9.23 -10.59
CA VAL A 8 48.34 9.75 -9.23
C VAL A 8 47.39 10.89 -8.89
N ILE A 9 47.02 11.72 -9.87
CA ILE A 9 45.98 12.77 -9.67
C ILE A 9 44.58 12.16 -9.55
N LEU A 10 44.25 11.13 -10.34
CA LEU A 10 42.99 10.39 -10.15
C LEU A 10 42.94 9.64 -8.80
N ALA A 11 44.06 9.03 -8.36
CA ALA A 11 44.14 8.39 -7.06
C ALA A 11 44.14 9.39 -5.89
N ALA A 12 44.58 10.62 -6.09
CA ALA A 12 44.49 11.69 -5.11
C ALA A 12 43.08 12.33 -5.07
N LEU A 13 42.37 12.38 -6.19
CA LEU A 13 40.97 12.84 -6.27
C LEU A 13 39.98 11.78 -5.73
N THR A 14 40.28 10.49 -5.87
CA THR A 14 39.51 9.42 -5.24
C THR A 14 39.83 9.20 -3.76
N ALA A 15 40.94 9.75 -3.25
CA ALA A 15 41.29 9.73 -1.83
C ALA A 15 40.78 10.97 -1.06
N LEU A 16 40.22 11.98 -1.76
CA LEU A 16 39.58 13.15 -1.17
C LEU A 16 38.04 13.01 -1.14
N SER A 17 37.49 11.99 -1.74
CA SER A 17 36.09 11.64 -1.55
C SER A 17 36.01 10.59 -0.45
N VAL A 18 35.36 10.96 0.62
CA VAL A 18 35.03 10.17 1.82
C VAL A 18 36.01 10.36 2.98
N LEU A 19 36.14 11.57 3.46
CA LEU A 19 36.16 11.80 4.89
C LEU A 19 34.68 11.92 5.32
N VAL A 20 34.00 10.80 5.39
CA VAL A 20 32.80 10.67 6.22
C VAL A 20 33.30 10.79 7.65
N LEU A 21 33.33 12.00 8.17
CA LEU A 21 33.42 12.20 9.60
C LEU A 21 32.06 11.75 10.14
N PRO A 22 31.99 10.73 10.99
CA PRO A 22 30.82 10.58 11.81
C PRO A 22 30.71 11.87 12.63
N LEU A 23 29.72 12.71 12.36
CA LEU A 23 29.30 13.76 13.26
C LEU A 23 28.71 13.04 14.47
N SER A 24 29.59 12.58 15.36
CA SER A 24 29.15 12.16 16.66
C SER A 24 28.62 13.42 17.34
N ALA A 25 27.28 13.49 17.45
CA ALA A 25 26.64 14.50 18.25
C ALA A 25 27.29 14.50 19.66
N SER A 26 28.04 15.52 19.97
CA SER A 26 28.48 15.79 21.34
C SER A 26 27.19 16.05 22.11
N ALA A 27 26.83 15.11 22.96
CA ALA A 27 25.60 15.12 23.73
C ALA A 27 25.56 16.35 24.68
N ALA A 28 25.04 17.45 24.22
CA ALA A 28 24.14 18.22 24.99
C ALA A 28 22.76 17.58 24.79
N SER A 29 22.19 16.91 25.75
CA SER A 29 20.85 16.39 25.72
C SER A 29 19.88 17.58 25.65
N VAL A 30 19.63 18.08 24.46
CA VAL A 30 18.49 18.95 24.20
C VAL A 30 17.29 18.07 24.38
N ASP A 31 16.46 18.35 25.34
CA ASP A 31 15.23 17.59 25.57
C ASP A 31 14.19 18.07 24.55
N HIS A 32 14.28 17.54 23.32
CA HIS A 32 13.37 17.87 22.23
C HIS A 32 11.89 17.67 22.58
N MET A 33 11.60 16.89 23.61
CA MET A 33 10.24 16.75 24.13
C MET A 33 9.77 17.98 24.92
N SER A 34 10.69 18.85 25.35
CA SER A 34 10.38 20.08 26.11
C SER A 34 10.45 21.35 25.28
N ASP A 35 11.09 21.31 24.09
CA ASP A 35 11.24 22.50 23.25
C ASP A 35 9.91 22.79 22.52
N ALA A 36 9.34 23.95 22.81
CA ALA A 36 8.10 24.42 22.23
C ALA A 36 8.42 25.29 21.01
N PHE A 37 8.38 24.70 19.83
CA PHE A 37 8.45 25.46 18.57
C PHE A 37 7.08 26.05 18.26
N THR A 38 7.07 27.32 17.81
CA THR A 38 5.84 28.07 17.48
C THR A 38 5.60 28.17 15.99
N SER A 39 6.58 27.80 15.16
CA SER A 39 6.46 27.78 13.70
C SER A 39 7.43 26.79 13.06
N LYS A 40 7.20 26.50 11.75
CA LYS A 40 8.08 25.66 10.93
C LYS A 40 9.46 26.29 10.77
N GLU A 41 9.56 27.61 10.66
CA GLU A 41 10.81 28.37 10.53
C GLU A 41 11.67 28.24 11.79
N GLU A 42 11.04 28.29 12.96
CA GLU A 42 11.73 28.13 14.23
C GLU A 42 12.29 26.70 14.37
N ARG A 43 11.49 25.68 13.97
CA ARG A 43 11.94 24.30 13.94
C ARG A 43 13.09 24.10 12.95
N LEU A 44 12.97 24.64 11.71
CA LEU A 44 14.04 24.57 10.70
C LEU A 44 15.34 25.21 11.21
N ALA A 45 15.25 26.35 11.89
CA ALA A 45 16.41 27.06 12.40
C ALA A 45 17.17 26.29 13.48
N SER A 46 16.55 25.28 14.09
CA SER A 46 17.16 24.38 15.08
C SER A 46 17.83 23.16 14.45
N MET A 47 17.70 22.95 13.15
CA MET A 47 18.27 21.81 12.41
C MET A 47 19.56 22.20 11.68
N ASP A 48 20.41 21.21 11.42
CA ASP A 48 21.63 21.39 10.65
C ASP A 48 21.36 21.25 9.15
N PHE A 49 21.96 22.15 8.36
CA PHE A 49 21.93 22.04 6.88
C PHE A 49 22.71 20.81 6.42
N VAL A 50 22.16 20.06 5.48
CA VAL A 50 22.78 18.84 4.92
C VAL A 50 23.23 19.04 3.50
N VAL A 51 22.29 19.31 2.57
CA VAL A 51 22.56 19.38 1.14
C VAL A 51 21.52 20.23 0.41
N THR A 52 21.91 20.80 -0.72
CA THR A 52 21.01 21.39 -1.71
C THR A 52 20.84 20.41 -2.88
N SER A 53 19.62 20.31 -3.42
CA SER A 53 19.35 19.49 -4.61
C SER A 53 20.14 19.98 -5.84
N ASP A 54 20.25 19.14 -6.85
CA ASP A 54 20.84 19.52 -8.12
C ASP A 54 19.88 20.41 -8.95
N ASP A 55 20.45 21.18 -9.89
CA ASP A 55 19.68 21.80 -10.98
C ASP A 55 19.16 20.67 -11.89
N PRO A 56 17.86 20.66 -12.28
CA PRO A 56 17.28 19.63 -13.16
C PRO A 56 18.07 19.38 -14.45
N ASN A 57 18.85 20.36 -14.90
CA ASN A 57 19.62 20.31 -16.14
C ASN A 57 21.11 20.02 -15.92
N LYS A 58 21.58 19.86 -14.65
CA LYS A 58 23.01 19.75 -14.31
C LYS A 58 23.20 18.89 -13.06
N GLU A 59 23.32 17.59 -13.22
CA GLU A 59 23.64 16.68 -12.12
C GLU A 59 24.95 17.02 -11.40
N GLY A 60 24.96 16.89 -10.07
CA GLY A 60 26.15 17.07 -9.23
C GLY A 60 26.55 18.52 -8.97
N THR A 61 25.68 19.50 -9.23
CA THR A 61 25.99 20.93 -9.06
C THR A 61 25.57 21.51 -7.71
N GLY A 62 24.54 20.92 -7.06
CA GLY A 62 23.96 21.48 -5.85
C GLY A 62 23.32 22.87 -6.04
N ASP A 63 22.91 23.21 -7.26
CA ASP A 63 22.35 24.51 -7.62
C ASP A 63 20.80 24.52 -7.67
N GLY A 64 20.15 23.40 -7.30
CA GLY A 64 18.70 23.25 -7.28
C GLY A 64 18.01 24.14 -6.25
N ILE A 65 16.68 24.05 -6.20
CA ILE A 65 15.84 24.94 -5.38
C ILE A 65 15.50 24.37 -3.99
N LEU A 66 15.72 23.06 -3.77
CA LEU A 66 15.39 22.41 -2.51
C LEU A 66 16.64 22.27 -1.63
N GLU A 67 16.47 22.44 -0.35
CA GLU A 67 17.50 22.28 0.68
C GLU A 67 17.02 21.31 1.76
N LEU A 68 17.84 20.30 2.09
CA LEU A 68 17.60 19.36 3.17
C LEU A 68 18.31 19.79 4.45
N TYR A 69 17.58 19.75 5.54
CA TYR A 69 18.06 19.95 6.90
C TYR A 69 17.73 18.72 7.73
N ALA A 70 18.54 18.41 8.72
CA ALA A 70 18.31 17.28 9.61
C ALA A 70 18.63 17.64 11.07
N ASP A 71 17.87 17.07 11.97
CA ASP A 71 18.16 17.07 13.40
C ASP A 71 18.87 15.75 13.75
N PHE A 72 20.16 15.81 13.98
CA PHE A 72 20.98 14.64 14.26
C PHE A 72 20.71 13.98 15.62
N VAL A 73 19.85 14.59 16.46
CA VAL A 73 19.46 14.05 17.77
C VAL A 73 18.14 13.29 17.73
N SER A 74 17.17 13.79 16.98
CA SER A 74 15.82 13.19 16.87
C SER A 74 15.62 12.36 15.60
N GLY A 75 16.43 12.58 14.58
CA GLY A 75 16.25 11.98 13.26
C GLY A 75 15.23 12.69 12.36
N GLU A 76 14.66 13.80 12.84
CA GLU A 76 13.72 14.60 12.06
C GLU A 76 14.40 15.35 10.93
N MET A 77 13.64 15.62 9.87
CA MET A 77 14.11 16.31 8.68
C MET A 77 13.20 17.47 8.31
N ALA A 78 13.77 18.45 7.64
CA ALA A 78 13.04 19.54 7.00
C ALA A 78 13.57 19.76 5.59
N ILE A 79 12.68 19.99 4.65
CA ILE A 79 13.00 20.37 3.29
C ILE A 79 12.48 21.80 3.07
N ARG A 80 13.37 22.71 2.65
CA ARG A 80 13.02 24.09 2.33
C ARG A 80 13.13 24.32 0.84
N ASN A 81 12.11 24.87 0.23
CA ASN A 81 12.22 25.50 -1.08
C ASN A 81 12.82 26.89 -0.88
N LYS A 82 14.06 27.12 -1.34
CA LYS A 82 14.75 28.40 -1.12
C LYS A 82 14.20 29.55 -1.99
N VAL A 83 13.39 29.25 -2.98
CA VAL A 83 12.77 30.26 -3.87
C VAL A 83 11.45 30.74 -3.27
N THR A 84 10.54 29.80 -2.92
CA THR A 84 9.23 30.15 -2.33
C THR A 84 9.30 30.38 -0.83
N GLY A 85 10.35 29.88 -0.16
CA GLY A 85 10.49 29.89 1.29
C GLY A 85 9.72 28.81 2.03
N GLU A 86 8.98 27.98 1.32
CA GLU A 86 8.15 26.91 1.89
C GLU A 86 8.97 25.86 2.61
N ILE A 87 8.44 25.34 3.73
CA ILE A 87 9.08 24.36 4.60
C ILE A 87 8.16 23.15 4.75
N THR A 88 8.67 21.98 4.35
CA THR A 88 8.05 20.68 4.59
C THR A 88 8.81 19.95 5.69
N LEU A 89 8.12 19.56 6.76
CA LEU A 89 8.72 18.85 7.89
C LEU A 89 8.40 17.34 7.81
N SER A 90 9.32 16.51 8.25
CA SER A 90 9.07 15.06 8.41
C SER A 90 8.10 14.75 9.55
N ASN A 91 7.97 15.66 10.53
CA ASN A 91 7.18 15.50 11.74
C ASN A 91 6.58 16.84 12.18
N PRO A 92 5.46 16.86 12.93
CA PRO A 92 4.85 18.09 13.42
C PRO A 92 5.80 18.87 14.34
N TYR A 93 5.86 20.18 14.18
CA TYR A 93 6.73 21.04 14.99
C TYR A 93 6.15 21.36 16.38
N ASP A 94 4.85 21.32 16.53
CA ASP A 94 4.10 21.75 17.73
C ASP A 94 3.81 20.61 18.73
N VAL A 95 4.46 19.46 18.55
CA VAL A 95 4.23 18.25 19.37
C VAL A 95 4.38 18.49 20.86
N SER A 96 5.34 19.32 21.28
CA SER A 96 5.59 19.60 22.69
C SER A 96 4.46 20.38 23.37
N THR A 97 3.75 21.21 22.62
CA THR A 97 2.61 22.02 23.10
C THR A 97 1.28 21.29 23.00
N SER A 98 1.12 20.46 21.98
CA SER A 98 -0.13 19.76 21.67
C SER A 98 -0.35 18.50 22.50
N PHE A 99 0.72 17.91 23.07
CA PHE A 99 0.63 16.69 23.86
C PHE A 99 1.29 16.83 25.22
N THR A 100 0.68 16.25 26.26
CA THR A 100 1.22 16.20 27.63
C THR A 100 1.96 14.89 27.91
N ASN A 101 1.54 13.79 27.25
CA ASN A 101 2.12 12.46 27.46
C ASN A 101 3.39 12.28 26.59
N THR A 102 4.49 11.91 27.24
CA THR A 102 5.78 11.70 26.56
C THR A 102 5.75 10.58 25.51
N LEU A 103 4.97 9.52 25.74
CA LEU A 103 4.81 8.45 24.74
C LEU A 103 4.15 8.98 23.47
N ASP A 104 3.08 9.75 23.61
CA ASP A 104 2.35 10.33 22.48
C ASP A 104 3.21 11.33 21.71
N LYS A 105 4.01 12.14 22.40
CA LYS A 105 4.99 13.03 21.76
C LYS A 105 5.98 12.25 20.90
N GLY A 106 6.62 11.23 21.46
CA GLY A 106 7.62 10.45 20.75
C GLY A 106 7.08 9.66 19.57
N ILE A 107 5.80 9.24 19.60
CA ILE A 107 5.15 8.66 18.44
C ILE A 107 5.14 9.66 17.27
N ARG A 108 4.80 10.93 17.51
CA ARG A 108 4.73 11.97 16.46
C ARG A 108 6.11 12.45 16.01
N LEU A 109 7.12 12.31 16.84
CA LEU A 109 8.52 12.60 16.47
C LEU A 109 9.19 11.45 15.69
N SER A 110 8.47 10.35 15.43
CA SER A 110 9.04 9.17 14.77
C SER A 110 8.91 9.24 13.26
N GLN A 111 10.04 9.04 12.53
CA GLN A 111 10.10 8.98 11.07
C GLN A 111 9.73 7.61 10.53
N LEU A 112 9.78 6.59 11.39
CA LEU A 112 9.28 5.26 11.07
C LEU A 112 8.78 4.55 12.34
N TYR A 113 7.94 3.55 12.13
CA TYR A 113 7.64 2.56 13.14
C TYR A 113 7.58 1.16 12.52
N ILE A 114 7.82 0.15 13.34
CA ILE A 114 7.71 -1.24 12.94
C ILE A 114 6.66 -1.96 13.80
N ASN A 115 5.96 -2.91 13.20
CA ASN A 115 5.13 -3.84 13.93
C ASN A 115 5.83 -5.19 13.99
N PHE A 116 5.80 -5.83 15.16
CA PHE A 116 6.42 -7.11 15.38
C PHE A 116 5.64 -7.93 16.40
N PHE A 117 5.91 -9.21 16.49
CA PHE A 117 5.37 -10.06 17.56
C PHE A 117 6.39 -11.15 17.96
N THR A 118 6.18 -11.71 19.15
CA THR A 118 6.98 -12.84 19.64
C THR A 118 6.47 -14.15 19.02
N ILE A 119 7.32 -14.92 18.36
CA ILE A 119 6.94 -16.16 17.65
C ILE A 119 6.22 -17.15 18.57
N SER A 120 6.67 -17.30 19.83
CA SER A 120 6.05 -18.22 20.79
C SER A 120 4.62 -17.85 21.19
N SER A 121 4.26 -16.57 21.12
CA SER A 121 2.93 -16.06 21.46
C SER A 121 2.08 -15.74 20.22
N GLY A 122 2.69 -15.74 19.04
CA GLY A 122 2.02 -15.45 17.77
C GLY A 122 1.49 -14.00 17.67
N LYS A 123 0.58 -13.79 16.73
CA LYS A 123 0.00 -12.48 16.43
C LYS A 123 -0.63 -11.79 17.65
N ASP A 124 -1.09 -12.52 18.64
CA ASP A 124 -1.71 -11.97 19.85
C ASP A 124 -0.74 -11.12 20.69
N SER A 125 0.57 -11.27 20.48
CA SER A 125 1.62 -10.44 21.11
C SER A 125 2.10 -9.30 20.23
N MET A 126 1.29 -8.81 19.28
CA MET A 126 1.66 -7.70 18.40
C MET A 126 2.04 -6.46 19.20
N GLY A 127 3.24 -5.97 18.95
CA GLY A 127 3.78 -4.74 19.52
C GLY A 127 4.25 -3.81 18.41
N THR A 128 4.43 -2.54 18.76
CA THR A 128 4.95 -1.51 17.86
C THR A 128 6.18 -0.87 18.50
N LEU A 129 7.23 -0.64 17.71
CA LEU A 129 8.41 0.15 18.12
C LEU A 129 8.51 1.36 17.21
N TYR A 130 8.75 2.50 17.82
CA TYR A 130 8.79 3.81 17.18
C TYR A 130 10.22 4.35 17.13
N SER A 131 10.64 4.94 16.00
CA SER A 131 12.03 5.39 15.80
C SER A 131 12.49 6.42 16.83
N TYR A 132 11.63 7.27 17.33
CA TYR A 132 12.00 8.19 18.39
C TYR A 132 12.02 7.49 19.76
N ASN A 133 10.88 6.96 20.21
CA ASN A 133 10.73 6.38 21.56
C ASN A 133 11.68 5.21 21.84
N ASP A 134 11.85 4.33 20.82
CA ASP A 134 12.54 3.06 21.00
C ASP A 134 13.95 3.05 20.36
N CYS A 135 14.43 4.22 19.87
CA CYS A 135 15.75 4.33 19.27
C CYS A 135 16.43 5.66 19.62
N PHE A 136 16.00 6.80 19.05
CA PHE A 136 16.69 8.08 19.25
C PHE A 136 16.68 8.56 20.71
N ALA A 137 15.55 8.43 21.42
CA ALA A 137 15.45 8.77 22.84
C ALA A 137 16.44 8.00 23.74
N HIS A 138 16.96 6.88 23.24
CA HIS A 138 17.96 6.04 23.91
C HIS A 138 19.37 6.19 23.31
N GLY A 139 19.54 7.12 22.34
CA GLY A 139 20.83 7.31 21.66
C GLY A 139 21.28 6.09 20.83
N GLN A 140 20.33 5.31 20.31
CA GLN A 140 20.56 4.10 19.51
C GLN A 140 20.38 4.36 18.00
N GLY A 141 20.05 5.59 17.60
CA GLY A 141 20.02 6.05 16.21
C GLY A 141 21.30 6.77 15.83
N SER A 142 21.68 6.68 14.57
CA SER A 142 22.77 7.47 14.00
C SER A 142 22.42 7.97 12.61
N ILE A 143 22.87 9.18 12.29
CA ILE A 143 22.62 9.82 11.01
C ILE A 143 23.97 10.10 10.36
N THR A 144 24.08 9.74 9.09
CA THR A 144 25.27 9.98 8.27
C THR A 144 24.86 10.75 7.03
N ALA A 145 25.50 11.89 6.78
CA ALA A 145 25.31 12.60 5.53
C ALA A 145 25.89 11.79 4.36
N ILE A 146 25.13 11.73 3.25
CA ILE A 146 25.53 11.12 1.98
C ILE A 146 25.52 12.18 0.88
N GLU A 147 25.90 11.84 -0.33
CA GLU A 147 26.08 12.80 -1.43
C GLU A 147 24.85 13.69 -1.66
N ASN A 148 23.66 13.09 -1.70
CA ASN A 148 22.38 13.79 -1.97
C ASN A 148 21.39 13.71 -0.83
N GLY A 149 21.82 13.47 0.42
CA GLY A 149 20.89 13.35 1.51
C GLY A 149 21.48 12.80 2.81
N ILE A 150 20.70 11.97 3.50
CA ILE A 150 21.12 11.32 4.73
C ILE A 150 20.80 9.83 4.72
N LYS A 151 21.63 9.06 5.40
CA LYS A 151 21.35 7.69 5.80
C LYS A 151 21.13 7.66 7.30
N VAL A 152 20.02 7.11 7.72
CA VAL A 152 19.66 6.95 9.13
C VAL A 152 19.72 5.47 9.49
N ASP A 153 20.57 5.13 10.44
CA ASP A 153 20.68 3.77 10.97
C ASP A 153 19.93 3.70 12.31
N TYR A 154 18.94 2.80 12.36
CA TYR A 154 18.08 2.59 13.53
C TYR A 154 18.40 1.28 14.22
N SER A 155 18.51 1.31 15.57
CA SER A 155 18.48 0.13 16.43
C SER A 155 17.24 0.24 17.33
N LEU A 156 16.11 -0.28 16.84
CA LEU A 156 14.80 -0.17 17.47
C LEU A 156 14.63 -1.20 18.56
N GLY A 157 14.26 -0.75 19.74
CA GLY A 157 14.07 -1.58 20.92
C GLY A 157 15.27 -1.52 21.86
N GLU A 158 15.28 -2.38 22.85
CA GLU A 158 16.35 -2.32 23.85
C GLU A 158 17.49 -3.28 23.46
N GLU A 159 18.72 -2.79 23.49
CA GLU A 159 19.90 -3.63 23.38
C GLU A 159 20.03 -4.52 24.63
N ASN A 160 20.43 -5.76 24.42
CA ASN A 160 20.72 -6.65 25.54
C ASN A 160 21.88 -6.10 26.33
N ARG A 161 21.61 -5.69 27.58
CA ARG A 161 22.63 -5.14 28.48
C ARG A 161 22.92 -6.10 29.59
N VAL A 162 24.21 -6.28 29.86
CA VAL A 162 24.67 -6.78 31.15
C VAL A 162 24.91 -5.54 32.02
N PHE A 163 24.10 -5.39 33.05
CA PHE A 163 24.27 -4.27 33.97
C PHE A 163 25.32 -4.62 35.04
N ALA A 164 26.18 -3.69 35.39
CA ALA A 164 27.09 -3.84 36.51
C ALA A 164 26.36 -3.77 37.88
N VAL A 165 25.16 -4.33 37.93
CA VAL A 165 24.30 -4.41 39.12
C VAL A 165 24.17 -5.89 39.47
N PRO A 166 24.59 -6.34 40.65
CA PRO A 166 24.49 -7.76 40.99
C PRO A 166 23.04 -8.16 41.29
N VAL A 167 22.69 -9.37 40.88
CA VAL A 167 21.44 -10.06 41.23
C VAL A 167 21.65 -10.91 42.47
N LYS A 168 22.81 -11.58 42.54
CA LYS A 168 23.25 -12.44 43.66
C LYS A 168 24.71 -12.15 43.94
N ILE A 169 25.05 -11.84 45.17
CA ILE A 169 26.42 -11.56 45.61
C ILE A 169 26.49 -11.58 47.15
N SER A 170 27.65 -11.92 47.72
CA SER A 170 27.83 -11.78 49.18
C SER A 170 27.67 -10.32 49.61
N LEU A 171 27.01 -10.12 50.73
CA LEU A 171 26.74 -8.76 51.26
C LEU A 171 28.01 -7.95 51.47
N GLU A 172 29.05 -8.58 52.01
CA GLU A 172 30.34 -7.94 52.26
C GLU A 172 31.00 -7.47 50.98
N LYS A 173 31.00 -8.30 49.92
CA LYS A 173 31.54 -7.96 48.61
C LYS A 173 30.81 -6.81 47.95
N PHE A 174 29.48 -6.80 48.05
CA PHE A 174 28.67 -5.72 47.49
C PHE A 174 28.90 -4.37 48.23
N ILE A 175 28.95 -4.40 49.57
CA ILE A 175 29.28 -3.21 50.36
C ILE A 175 30.67 -2.68 50.00
N ASN A 176 31.67 -3.58 49.91
CA ASN A 176 33.04 -3.22 49.56
C ASN A 176 33.13 -2.59 48.17
N ALA A 177 32.39 -3.11 47.20
CA ALA A 177 32.32 -2.56 45.84
C ALA A 177 31.71 -1.15 45.80
N LEU A 178 30.61 -0.91 46.53
CA LEU A 178 30.01 0.41 46.65
C LEU A 178 30.87 1.42 47.40
N VAL A 179 31.58 0.97 48.43
CA VAL A 179 32.55 1.80 49.18
C VAL A 179 33.75 2.14 48.31
N ALA A 180 34.30 1.20 47.58
CA ALA A 180 35.36 1.45 46.58
C ALA A 180 34.91 2.44 45.52
N GLY A 181 33.61 2.46 45.20
CA GLY A 181 32.96 3.44 44.33
C GLY A 181 32.73 4.81 44.95
N GLY A 182 33.19 5.05 46.17
CA GLY A 182 33.11 6.35 46.80
C GLY A 182 31.89 6.57 47.72
N MET A 183 31.14 5.51 48.05
CA MET A 183 30.06 5.59 49.06
C MET A 183 30.59 5.38 50.44
N THR A 184 29.86 5.92 51.45
CA THR A 184 30.11 5.51 52.85
C THR A 184 29.44 4.16 53.10
N GLU A 185 29.99 3.34 53.99
CA GLU A 185 29.48 2.03 54.35
C GLU A 185 28.01 2.06 54.76
N ASP A 186 27.63 3.06 55.59
CA ASP A 186 26.24 3.24 56.04
C ASP A 186 25.28 3.49 54.88
N LYS A 187 25.67 4.33 53.90
CA LYS A 187 24.86 4.60 52.70
C LYS A 187 24.77 3.40 51.79
N ALA A 188 25.85 2.60 51.69
CA ALA A 188 25.85 1.38 50.90
C ALA A 188 24.88 0.35 51.50
N LYS A 189 24.90 0.15 52.82
CA LYS A 189 23.95 -0.71 53.55
C LYS A 189 22.51 -0.24 53.36
N GLU A 190 22.22 1.03 53.54
CA GLU A 190 20.89 1.61 53.32
C GLU A 190 20.37 1.38 51.89
N LEU A 191 21.24 1.60 50.93
CA LEU A 191 20.90 1.39 49.50
C LEU A 191 20.59 -0.09 49.18
N ILE A 192 21.40 -0.99 49.73
CA ILE A 192 21.21 -2.43 49.56
C ILE A 192 19.90 -2.86 50.22
N GLU A 193 19.68 -2.54 51.48
CA GLU A 193 18.48 -2.89 52.24
C GLU A 193 17.18 -2.33 51.61
N ALA A 194 17.27 -1.16 50.99
CA ALA A 194 16.11 -0.57 50.29
C ALA A 194 15.72 -1.30 48.99
N ASN A 195 16.65 -1.97 48.34
CA ASN A 195 16.45 -2.52 46.98
C ASN A 195 16.64 -4.03 46.86
N TYR A 196 17.26 -4.69 47.84
CA TYR A 196 17.57 -6.11 47.84
C TYR A 196 17.06 -6.82 49.06
N ASP A 197 16.73 -8.08 48.94
CA ASP A 197 16.55 -8.95 50.08
C ASP A 197 17.92 -9.46 50.51
N VAL A 198 18.26 -9.24 51.79
CA VAL A 198 19.53 -9.66 52.39
C VAL A 198 19.26 -10.89 53.23
N TYR A 199 19.97 -11.98 52.99
CA TYR A 199 19.85 -13.21 53.70
C TYR A 199 21.10 -13.45 54.55
N ASP A 200 20.90 -13.75 55.86
CA ASP A 200 21.92 -14.10 56.77
C ASP A 200 21.72 -15.57 57.23
N PRO A 201 22.70 -16.47 57.00
CA PRO A 201 22.58 -17.90 57.33
C PRO A 201 22.33 -18.16 58.82
N ASP A 202 22.72 -17.24 59.69
CA ASP A 202 22.46 -17.31 61.12
C ASP A 202 21.04 -16.85 61.53
N GLN A 203 20.32 -16.19 60.62
CA GLN A 203 18.96 -15.73 60.87
C GLN A 203 17.91 -16.72 60.38
N LYS A 204 16.81 -16.84 61.13
CA LYS A 204 15.66 -17.70 60.79
C LYS A 204 15.08 -17.46 59.42
N TYR A 205 15.30 -16.27 58.84
CA TYR A 205 14.76 -15.82 57.56
C TYR A 205 15.39 -16.52 56.37
N ILE A 206 16.68 -16.69 56.31
CA ILE A 206 17.40 -17.40 55.25
C ILE A 206 17.01 -18.89 55.18
N LYS A 207 16.80 -19.55 56.35
CA LYS A 207 16.31 -20.93 56.38
C LYS A 207 14.92 -21.04 55.73
N ASN A 208 14.07 -20.05 55.85
CA ASN A 208 12.76 -20.01 55.23
C ASN A 208 12.83 -19.81 53.72
N PHE A 209 13.76 -18.97 53.20
CA PHE A 209 13.96 -18.75 51.79
C PHE A 209 14.46 -20.01 51.08
N LEU A 210 15.48 -20.68 51.61
CA LEU A 210 15.97 -21.93 51.05
C LEU A 210 14.93 -23.06 51.14
N LEU A 211 13.97 -23.00 52.08
CA LEU A 211 12.87 -23.93 52.23
C LEU A 211 11.70 -23.62 51.27
N THR A 212 11.63 -22.42 50.70
CA THR A 212 10.60 -22.06 49.69
C THR A 212 10.98 -22.54 48.27
N LEU A 213 12.26 -22.88 48.05
CA LEU A 213 12.71 -23.51 46.79
C LEU A 213 12.42 -25.00 46.80
N SER A 214 12.19 -25.58 45.62
CA SER A 214 12.19 -27.06 45.56
C SER A 214 13.56 -27.59 46.02
N PRO A 215 13.62 -28.81 46.55
CA PRO A 215 14.90 -29.41 46.95
C PRO A 215 15.97 -29.34 45.87
N GLU A 216 15.60 -29.60 44.62
CA GLU A 216 16.50 -29.56 43.46
C GLU A 216 17.01 -28.13 43.20
N MET A 217 16.13 -27.09 43.19
CA MET A 217 16.51 -25.71 43.00
C MET A 217 17.39 -25.16 44.11
N ARG A 218 17.15 -25.63 45.37
CA ARG A 218 18.00 -25.27 46.54
C ARG A 218 19.37 -25.87 46.37
N ASP A 219 19.46 -27.16 46.02
CA ASP A 219 20.73 -27.83 45.87
C ASP A 219 21.53 -27.27 44.68
N GLU A 220 20.87 -26.90 43.56
CA GLU A 220 21.46 -26.16 42.44
C GLU A 220 21.99 -24.79 42.86
N MET A 221 21.21 -24.01 43.66
CA MET A 221 21.64 -22.72 44.15
C MET A 221 22.87 -22.81 45.08
N ILE A 222 22.87 -23.78 46.02
CA ILE A 222 24.00 -23.99 46.90
C ILE A 222 25.22 -24.49 46.12
N ALA A 223 25.04 -25.34 45.14
CA ALA A 223 26.12 -25.79 44.28
C ALA A 223 26.75 -24.69 43.44
N LYS A 224 25.92 -23.76 42.93
CA LYS A 224 26.37 -22.62 42.13
C LYS A 224 26.95 -21.49 42.96
N TYR A 225 26.39 -21.23 44.12
CA TYR A 225 26.78 -20.14 45.06
C TYR A 225 26.98 -20.68 46.51
N PRO A 226 28.04 -21.42 46.76
CA PRO A 226 28.26 -22.05 48.08
C PRO A 226 28.21 -21.08 49.27
N LEU A 227 28.70 -19.86 49.05
CA LEU A 227 28.73 -18.83 50.09
C LEU A 227 27.34 -18.40 50.59
N CYS A 228 26.28 -18.63 49.83
CA CYS A 228 24.91 -18.29 50.27
C CYS A 228 24.43 -19.13 51.47
N ALA A 229 25.10 -20.24 51.77
CA ALA A 229 24.83 -21.07 52.93
C ALA A 229 25.71 -20.71 54.14
N GLU A 230 26.76 -19.88 53.98
CA GLU A 230 27.79 -19.62 55.01
C GLU A 230 27.81 -18.16 55.49
N VAL A 231 27.54 -17.19 54.58
CA VAL A 231 27.61 -15.75 54.87
C VAL A 231 26.36 -15.02 54.43
N PRO A 232 26.09 -13.81 54.99
CA PRO A 232 25.00 -12.94 54.51
C PRO A 232 25.11 -12.73 52.98
N PHE A 233 24.01 -12.94 52.29
CA PHE A 233 23.96 -12.95 50.83
C PHE A 233 22.83 -12.04 50.33
N VAL A 234 23.13 -11.24 49.30
CA VAL A 234 22.16 -10.37 48.65
C VAL A 234 21.51 -11.15 47.51
N TYR A 235 20.19 -11.15 47.47
CA TYR A 235 19.40 -11.77 46.42
C TYR A 235 18.26 -10.82 46.02
N LEU A 236 18.14 -10.56 44.75
CA LEU A 236 17.03 -9.79 44.24
C LEU A 236 16.05 -10.75 43.52
N PRO A 237 14.81 -10.88 43.99
CA PRO A 237 13.79 -11.63 43.28
C PRO A 237 13.61 -11.09 41.89
N LYS A 238 13.49 -11.96 40.90
CA LYS A 238 13.33 -11.61 39.49
C LYS A 238 12.23 -10.57 39.26
N GLY A 239 11.09 -10.67 39.96
CA GLY A 239 9.98 -9.72 39.88
C GLY A 239 10.28 -8.30 40.30
N LYS A 240 11.33 -8.02 41.09
CA LYS A 240 11.73 -6.65 41.43
C LYS A 240 12.44 -5.94 40.27
N PHE A 241 13.17 -6.66 39.42
CA PHE A 241 13.83 -6.09 38.25
C PHE A 241 12.92 -6.07 36.99
N ASP A 242 11.94 -6.92 36.94
CA ASP A 242 10.93 -6.88 35.89
C ASP A 242 9.97 -5.67 36.04
N ASN A 243 9.98 -5.02 37.20
CA ASN A 243 9.25 -3.78 37.42
C ASN A 243 10.13 -2.58 37.00
N ASN A 244 9.81 -2.01 35.82
CA ASN A 244 10.54 -0.87 35.22
C ASN A 244 10.74 0.30 36.19
N SER A 245 9.81 0.58 37.08
CA SER A 245 9.95 1.66 38.07
C SER A 245 11.04 1.38 39.12
N THR A 246 11.11 0.17 39.63
CA THR A 246 12.13 -0.21 40.65
C THR A 246 13.52 -0.30 40.03
N LYS A 247 13.62 -0.87 38.80
CA LYS A 247 14.87 -0.92 38.04
C LYS A 247 15.41 0.49 37.79
N LYS A 248 14.57 1.39 37.28
CA LYS A 248 14.94 2.77 36.96
C LYS A 248 15.42 3.53 38.21
N ILE A 249 14.73 3.38 39.34
CA ILE A 249 15.13 3.99 40.62
C ILE A 249 16.48 3.43 41.07
N LEU A 250 16.70 2.13 40.94
CA LEU A 250 17.98 1.50 41.35
C LEU A 250 19.13 1.98 40.47
N GLU A 251 18.96 2.00 39.16
CA GLU A 251 19.96 2.51 38.20
C GLU A 251 20.30 3.99 38.48
N GLU A 252 19.28 4.85 38.63
CA GLU A 252 19.49 6.28 38.94
C GLU A 252 20.27 6.49 40.23
N ARG A 253 19.98 5.71 41.29
CA ARG A 253 20.69 5.82 42.56
C ARG A 253 22.13 5.32 42.46
N LEU A 254 22.36 4.20 41.80
CA LEU A 254 23.69 3.62 41.61
C LEU A 254 24.56 4.50 40.70
N VAL A 255 23.99 5.04 39.62
CA VAL A 255 24.68 5.97 38.72
C VAL A 255 25.00 7.29 39.41
N LYS A 256 24.10 7.82 40.24
CA LYS A 256 24.38 9.04 41.08
C LYS A 256 25.47 8.80 42.11
N ALA A 257 25.57 7.59 42.68
CA ALA A 257 26.60 7.24 43.64
C ALA A 257 27.98 7.18 42.98
N ASN A 258 28.09 6.63 41.80
CA ASN A 258 29.32 6.62 40.99
C ASN A 258 29.00 6.41 39.48
N PRO A 259 28.90 7.49 38.68
CA PRO A 259 28.50 7.41 37.28
C PRO A 259 29.42 6.53 36.44
N ASP A 260 30.71 6.48 36.73
CA ASP A 260 31.67 5.71 35.94
C ASP A 260 31.72 4.22 36.34
N TYR A 261 31.21 3.90 37.51
CA TYR A 261 31.24 2.53 38.01
C TYR A 261 30.16 1.63 37.44
N PHE A 262 29.01 2.20 37.08
CA PHE A 262 27.83 1.46 36.62
C PHE A 262 27.55 1.66 35.12
N LYS A 263 28.39 2.41 34.41
CA LYS A 263 28.30 2.48 32.96
C LYS A 263 28.82 1.19 32.33
N VAL A 264 27.97 0.51 31.59
CA VAL A 264 28.40 -0.54 30.65
C VAL A 264 28.83 0.16 29.35
N ALA A 265 30.00 -0.19 28.82
CA ALA A 265 30.44 0.33 27.53
C ALA A 265 29.43 -0.03 26.46
N LYS A 266 29.07 0.93 25.60
CA LYS A 266 28.26 0.67 24.41
C LYS A 266 29.09 -0.15 23.43
N ASP A 267 28.43 -0.94 22.57
CA ASP A 267 29.10 -1.65 21.48
C ASP A 267 30.00 -0.70 20.68
N GLY A 268 31.31 -0.95 20.71
CA GLY A 268 32.32 -0.13 20.03
C GLY A 268 33.08 0.88 20.92
N GLU A 269 32.69 1.10 22.18
CA GLU A 269 33.47 1.87 23.15
C GLU A 269 34.42 0.96 23.92
N GLU A 270 35.68 1.41 24.13
CA GLU A 270 36.60 0.68 25.01
C GLU A 270 36.15 0.82 26.50
N GLU A 271 35.99 -0.34 27.14
CA GLU A 271 35.71 -0.38 28.57
C GLU A 271 36.84 0.28 29.35
N THR A 272 36.49 1.17 30.29
CA THR A 272 37.46 1.75 31.22
C THR A 272 38.06 0.66 32.13
N GLN A 273 39.24 0.86 32.67
CA GLN A 273 39.86 -0.09 33.58
C GLN A 273 38.94 -0.34 34.81
N LEU A 274 38.24 0.69 35.27
CA LEU A 274 37.29 0.59 36.36
C LEU A 274 36.10 -0.32 36.03
N GLN A 275 35.57 -0.24 34.78
CA GLN A 275 34.49 -1.13 34.31
C GLN A 275 34.96 -2.58 34.24
N LYS A 276 36.19 -2.81 33.80
CA LYS A 276 36.80 -4.16 33.76
C LYS A 276 36.97 -4.73 35.17
N ASP A 277 37.52 -3.96 36.09
CA ASP A 277 37.71 -4.36 37.47
C ASP A 277 36.39 -4.67 38.19
N MET A 278 35.32 -3.95 37.82
CA MET A 278 33.97 -4.18 38.36
C MET A 278 33.34 -5.45 37.77
N LYS A 279 33.53 -5.70 36.49
CA LYS A 279 33.08 -6.98 35.87
C LYS A 279 33.78 -8.17 36.52
N GLU A 280 35.11 -8.10 36.70
CA GLU A 280 35.85 -9.18 37.38
C GLU A 280 35.35 -9.40 38.79
N LEU A 281 35.08 -8.33 39.54
CA LEU A 281 34.59 -8.40 40.92
C LEU A 281 33.22 -9.09 41.03
N TRP A 282 32.33 -8.84 40.03
CA TRP A 282 30.93 -9.27 40.09
C TRP A 282 30.61 -10.53 39.29
N THR A 283 31.55 -11.07 38.53
CA THR A 283 31.38 -12.30 37.77
C THR A 283 32.10 -13.50 38.36
N GLU A 284 32.54 -13.43 39.60
CA GLU A 284 33.10 -14.59 40.30
C GLU A 284 32.03 -15.65 40.66
N GLU A 285 32.45 -16.86 41.07
CA GLU A 285 31.54 -18.00 41.33
C GLU A 285 30.41 -17.68 42.35
N ASP A 286 30.65 -16.73 43.27
CA ASP A 286 29.69 -16.35 44.31
C ASP A 286 28.78 -15.13 43.89
N SER A 287 28.88 -14.67 42.69
CA SER A 287 28.08 -13.51 42.19
C SER A 287 27.49 -13.73 40.80
N GLU A 288 26.41 -13.03 40.57
CA GLU A 288 25.73 -13.02 39.27
C GLU A 288 25.28 -11.59 38.95
N LEU A 289 25.68 -11.08 37.75
CA LEU A 289 25.23 -9.79 37.27
C LEU A 289 23.80 -9.87 36.74
N TYR A 290 23.06 -8.78 36.84
CA TYR A 290 21.76 -8.65 36.21
C TYR A 290 21.92 -8.63 34.69
N GLN A 291 21.34 -9.62 34.05
CA GLN A 291 21.20 -9.65 32.59
C GLN A 291 19.75 -9.35 32.27
N GLU A 292 19.49 -8.34 31.46
CA GLU A 292 18.18 -8.20 30.91
C GLU A 292 17.79 -9.42 30.08
N THR A 293 16.58 -9.90 30.30
CA THR A 293 15.97 -10.87 29.37
C THR A 293 16.02 -10.24 28.01
N GLN A 294 16.44 -10.99 27.01
CA GLN A 294 16.53 -10.54 25.63
C GLN A 294 15.23 -9.81 25.22
N LYS A 295 15.33 -8.52 25.03
CA LYS A 295 14.25 -7.68 24.55
C LYS A 295 14.32 -7.62 23.02
N PRO A 296 13.22 -7.29 22.34
CA PRO A 296 13.25 -7.14 20.90
C PRO A 296 14.20 -6.01 20.49
N ASN A 297 15.10 -6.29 19.56
CA ASN A 297 15.94 -5.28 18.92
C ASN A 297 15.98 -5.53 17.40
N PHE A 298 15.67 -4.49 16.64
CA PHE A 298 15.64 -4.54 15.18
C PHE A 298 16.57 -3.47 14.63
N LYS A 299 17.54 -3.88 13.81
CA LYS A 299 18.48 -2.96 13.16
C LYS A 299 18.12 -2.83 11.68
N LEU A 300 17.87 -1.63 11.24
CA LEU A 300 17.58 -1.29 9.85
C LEU A 300 18.07 0.11 9.51
N SER A 301 18.26 0.37 8.23
CA SER A 301 18.65 1.68 7.73
C SER A 301 17.62 2.21 6.76
N VAL A 302 17.41 3.51 6.78
CA VAL A 302 16.65 4.24 5.77
C VAL A 302 17.55 5.27 5.13
N THR A 303 17.55 5.33 3.81
CA THR A 303 18.20 6.39 3.05
C THR A 303 17.15 7.39 2.61
N TYR A 304 17.38 8.66 2.88
CA TYR A 304 16.57 9.79 2.44
C TYR A 304 17.40 10.64 1.48
N GLU A 305 17.03 10.63 0.20
CA GLU A 305 17.74 11.33 -0.85
C GLU A 305 16.91 12.49 -1.38
N LEU A 306 17.49 13.68 -1.36
CA LEU A 306 16.87 14.87 -1.92
C LEU A 306 17.05 14.86 -3.44
N THR A 307 15.96 15.00 -4.16
CA THR A 307 15.97 15.22 -5.61
C THR A 307 15.60 16.66 -5.94
N ASN A 308 15.66 17.04 -7.20
CA ASN A 308 15.17 18.35 -7.63
C ASN A 308 13.64 18.51 -7.57
N GLU A 309 12.90 17.42 -7.43
CA GLU A 309 11.44 17.41 -7.39
C GLU A 309 10.87 17.02 -6.01
N GLY A 310 11.73 16.56 -5.07
CA GLY A 310 11.27 16.15 -3.76
C GLY A 310 12.24 15.24 -2.99
N LEU A 311 11.70 14.26 -2.27
CA LEU A 311 12.43 13.36 -1.38
C LEU A 311 12.17 11.90 -1.73
N VAL A 312 13.22 11.09 -1.77
CA VAL A 312 13.12 9.63 -1.95
C VAL A 312 13.52 8.94 -0.65
N ALA A 313 12.64 8.11 -0.11
CA ALA A 313 12.90 7.26 1.06
C ALA A 313 13.09 5.81 0.61
N THR A 314 14.22 5.19 0.99
CA THR A 314 14.59 3.84 0.57
C THR A 314 14.98 2.97 1.77
N VAL A 315 14.44 1.75 1.84
CA VAL A 315 14.81 0.71 2.80
C VAL A 315 15.24 -0.54 2.06
N ASP A 316 16.45 -1.00 2.30
CA ASP A 316 16.93 -2.31 1.86
C ASP A 316 16.46 -3.38 2.86
N ALA A 317 15.41 -4.12 2.49
CA ALA A 317 14.81 -5.15 3.34
C ALA A 317 15.78 -6.30 3.65
N GLY A 318 16.69 -6.62 2.71
CA GLY A 318 17.70 -7.65 2.88
C GLY A 318 18.75 -7.31 3.95
N SER A 319 18.94 -6.02 4.24
CA SER A 319 19.91 -5.55 5.25
C SER A 319 19.40 -5.63 6.69
N ILE A 320 18.12 -5.88 6.93
CA ILE A 320 17.47 -5.84 8.24
C ILE A 320 17.93 -7.00 9.13
N LYS A 321 18.34 -6.67 10.37
CA LYS A 321 18.88 -7.63 11.33
C LYS A 321 18.08 -7.64 12.63
N TYR A 322 17.66 -8.83 13.05
CA TYR A 322 17.00 -9.09 14.34
C TYR A 322 17.05 -10.59 14.66
N ASP A 323 16.64 -10.97 15.86
CA ASP A 323 16.55 -12.39 16.25
C ASP A 323 15.30 -13.03 15.62
N LYS A 324 15.49 -13.60 14.41
CA LYS A 324 14.45 -14.28 13.63
C LYS A 324 13.91 -15.58 14.24
N GLU A 325 14.56 -16.11 15.28
CA GLU A 325 14.07 -17.30 16.00
C GLU A 325 13.05 -16.92 17.08
N LYS A 326 13.12 -15.69 17.61
CA LYS A 326 12.25 -15.21 18.69
C LYS A 326 11.18 -14.26 18.24
N TYR A 327 11.46 -13.43 17.26
CA TYR A 327 10.58 -12.34 16.82
C TYR A 327 10.24 -12.48 15.34
N CYS A 328 9.06 -12.01 14.99
CA CYS A 328 8.62 -11.80 13.62
C CYS A 328 8.45 -10.30 13.40
N LEU A 329 9.22 -9.72 12.48
CA LEU A 329 8.98 -8.35 11.98
C LEU A 329 7.83 -8.41 10.99
N ALA A 330 6.69 -7.82 11.34
CA ALA A 330 5.48 -7.91 10.55
C ALA A 330 5.45 -6.87 9.42
N SER A 331 5.70 -5.59 9.78
CA SER A 331 5.65 -4.49 8.81
C SER A 331 6.54 -3.32 9.23
N ILE A 332 6.85 -2.48 8.24
CA ILE A 332 7.62 -1.23 8.37
C ILE A 332 6.78 -0.11 7.77
N SER A 333 6.54 0.95 8.53
CA SER A 333 5.82 2.14 8.08
C SER A 333 6.78 3.31 7.97
N LEU A 334 6.80 3.97 6.81
CA LEU A 334 7.72 5.06 6.50
C LEU A 334 7.03 6.41 6.61
N LEU A 335 7.71 7.36 7.23
CA LEU A 335 7.33 8.77 7.33
C LEU A 335 5.84 9.00 7.68
N PRO A 336 5.33 8.41 8.79
CA PRO A 336 3.89 8.41 9.08
C PRO A 336 3.30 9.81 9.34
N TYR A 337 4.16 10.81 9.55
CA TYR A 337 3.76 12.19 9.80
C TYR A 337 4.38 13.20 8.81
N PHE A 338 4.89 12.72 7.66
CA PHE A 338 5.49 13.60 6.65
C PHE A 338 4.50 14.63 6.13
N ALA A 339 4.88 15.89 6.20
CA ALA A 339 4.05 17.04 5.83
C ALA A 339 2.65 17.04 6.49
N SER A 340 2.49 16.35 7.63
CA SER A 340 1.20 16.29 8.32
C SER A 340 0.70 17.68 8.72
N THR A 341 -0.61 17.85 8.63
CA THR A 341 -1.29 19.11 8.95
C THR A 341 -1.98 18.99 10.29
N SER A 342 -1.79 19.99 11.15
CA SER A 342 -2.59 20.14 12.37
C SER A 342 -4.01 20.56 12.02
N LEU A 343 -4.99 19.80 12.48
CA LEU A 343 -6.41 20.12 12.28
C LEU A 343 -6.91 21.23 13.23
N ASP A 344 -6.09 21.66 14.19
CA ASP A 344 -6.36 22.79 15.07
C ASP A 344 -5.86 24.14 14.48
N GLU A 345 -5.00 24.11 13.45
CA GLU A 345 -4.53 25.30 12.76
C GLU A 345 -5.59 25.83 11.78
N LYS A 346 -5.63 27.15 11.61
CA LYS A 346 -6.57 27.80 10.68
C LYS A 346 -6.08 27.85 9.23
N ASP A 347 -4.88 27.38 8.96
CA ASP A 347 -4.19 27.51 7.67
C ASP A 347 -4.34 26.27 6.77
N TYR A 348 -5.40 25.48 6.96
CA TYR A 348 -5.67 24.29 6.14
C TYR A 348 -6.73 24.51 5.04
N ASP A 349 -6.97 25.75 4.63
CA ASP A 349 -8.00 26.11 3.66
C ASP A 349 -7.91 25.23 2.40
N ASN A 350 -8.99 24.46 2.15
CA ASN A 350 -9.07 23.48 1.07
C ASN A 350 -8.02 22.35 1.10
N GLY A 351 -7.39 22.09 2.25
CA GLY A 351 -6.47 20.98 2.42
C GLY A 351 -7.15 19.62 2.38
N PHE A 352 -6.45 18.61 1.86
CA PHE A 352 -6.99 17.26 1.70
C PHE A 352 -5.91 16.17 1.67
N ILE A 353 -6.34 14.93 1.93
CA ILE A 353 -5.58 13.72 1.60
C ILE A 353 -6.19 13.10 0.35
N PHE A 354 -5.35 12.71 -0.61
CA PHE A 354 -5.72 11.89 -1.75
C PHE A 354 -5.36 10.42 -1.50
N MET A 355 -6.32 9.50 -1.79
CA MET A 355 -6.16 8.05 -1.72
C MET A 355 -6.63 7.39 -3.03
N PRO A 356 -5.91 6.34 -3.52
CA PRO A 356 -6.24 5.68 -4.78
C PRO A 356 -7.34 4.62 -4.60
N ASP A 357 -8.38 4.92 -3.83
CA ASP A 357 -9.51 4.05 -3.56
C ASP A 357 -10.47 4.04 -4.76
N GLY A 358 -10.44 2.96 -5.51
CA GLY A 358 -11.16 2.85 -6.78
C GLY A 358 -10.69 3.86 -7.82
N SER A 359 -11.59 4.70 -8.32
CA SER A 359 -11.23 5.79 -9.25
C SER A 359 -10.40 6.88 -8.58
N GLY A 360 -10.51 7.02 -7.28
CA GLY A 360 -9.83 7.98 -6.43
C GLY A 360 -10.79 8.63 -5.43
N THR A 361 -10.29 8.95 -4.25
CA THR A 361 -11.04 9.67 -3.22
C THR A 361 -10.21 10.75 -2.56
N ILE A 362 -10.86 11.81 -2.12
CA ILE A 362 -10.25 12.84 -1.29
C ILE A 362 -10.92 12.90 0.08
N ILE A 363 -10.11 13.25 1.08
CA ILE A 363 -10.52 13.43 2.47
C ILE A 363 -10.20 14.88 2.81
N ARG A 364 -11.22 15.77 2.80
CA ARG A 364 -11.06 17.19 3.10
C ARG A 364 -10.92 17.43 4.60
N PHE A 365 -10.00 18.28 4.98
CA PHE A 365 -9.79 18.62 6.39
C PHE A 365 -11.00 19.36 6.97
N GLU A 366 -11.65 20.19 6.20
CA GLU A 366 -12.88 20.86 6.61
C GLU A 366 -13.99 19.87 6.99
N ASP A 367 -14.16 18.81 6.23
CA ASP A 367 -15.13 17.75 6.51
C ASP A 367 -14.81 16.97 7.77
N LEU A 368 -13.53 16.68 8.00
CA LEU A 368 -13.09 16.01 9.23
C LEU A 368 -13.47 16.79 10.46
N ILE A 369 -13.27 18.10 10.44
CA ILE A 369 -13.54 19.00 11.56
C ILE A 369 -15.04 19.25 11.71
N SER A 370 -15.70 19.71 10.63
CA SER A 370 -17.12 20.11 10.69
C SER A 370 -18.06 18.94 10.92
N LYS A 371 -17.75 17.77 10.37
CA LYS A 371 -18.55 16.54 10.50
C LYS A 371 -18.05 15.61 11.61
N GLN A 372 -16.94 15.94 12.27
CA GLN A 372 -16.26 15.12 13.31
C GLN A 372 -16.00 13.67 12.85
N LYS A 373 -15.57 13.50 11.62
CA LYS A 373 -15.31 12.21 11.00
C LYS A 373 -13.82 11.86 11.11
N TYR A 374 -13.42 11.29 12.24
CA TYR A 374 -12.04 10.85 12.44
C TYR A 374 -11.90 9.34 12.26
N GLY A 375 -10.73 8.90 11.80
CA GLY A 375 -10.46 7.48 11.64
C GLY A 375 -9.27 7.18 10.72
N LYS A 376 -9.23 5.94 10.26
CA LYS A 376 -8.27 5.46 9.27
C LYS A 376 -8.98 4.93 8.04
N LEU A 377 -8.46 5.32 6.87
CA LEU A 377 -8.73 4.65 5.60
C LEU A 377 -7.43 3.98 5.16
N ALA A 378 -7.43 2.67 5.02
CA ALA A 378 -6.28 1.91 4.59
C ALA A 378 -6.67 0.86 3.56
N GLY A 379 -5.85 0.71 2.52
CA GLY A 379 -6.03 -0.30 1.48
C GLY A 379 -4.71 -0.89 1.02
N SER A 380 -4.72 -2.20 0.82
CA SER A 380 -3.60 -2.91 0.22
C SER A 380 -3.60 -2.71 -1.28
N LEU A 381 -2.44 -2.42 -1.86
CA LEU A 381 -2.31 -2.28 -3.31
C LEU A 381 -2.60 -3.60 -4.02
N TYR A 382 -3.23 -3.49 -5.21
CA TYR A 382 -3.54 -4.61 -6.11
C TYR A 382 -4.50 -5.65 -5.54
N GLY A 383 -5.38 -5.23 -4.63
CA GLY A 383 -6.43 -6.04 -4.04
C GLY A 383 -5.95 -7.08 -3.01
N PRO A 384 -6.83 -7.99 -2.58
CA PRO A 384 -6.53 -8.96 -1.54
C PRO A 384 -5.65 -10.10 -2.06
N ASP A 385 -4.79 -10.63 -1.20
CA ASP A 385 -4.07 -11.89 -1.42
C ASP A 385 -4.91 -13.07 -0.90
N TYR A 386 -5.36 -13.94 -1.80
CA TYR A 386 -6.22 -15.08 -1.44
C TYR A 386 -5.50 -16.25 -0.78
N THR A 387 -4.18 -16.17 -0.61
CA THR A 387 -3.40 -17.18 0.13
C THR A 387 -3.63 -17.12 1.63
N TYR A 388 -4.09 -15.98 2.15
CA TYR A 388 -4.43 -15.83 3.56
C TYR A 388 -5.75 -16.48 3.93
N TYR A 389 -5.83 -17.04 5.14
CA TYR A 389 -7.05 -17.67 5.66
C TYR A 389 -8.17 -16.66 5.86
N GLN A 390 -7.85 -15.55 6.51
CA GLN A 390 -8.77 -14.42 6.69
C GLN A 390 -8.33 -13.27 5.79
N ILE A 391 -9.24 -12.77 4.98
CA ILE A 391 -9.08 -11.54 4.25
C ILE A 391 -9.80 -10.47 5.04
N SER A 392 -9.03 -9.53 5.57
CA SER A 392 -9.55 -8.43 6.39
C SER A 392 -9.76 -7.15 5.58
N ASP A 393 -9.45 -7.17 4.29
CA ASP A 393 -9.66 -6.03 3.43
C ASP A 393 -11.16 -5.72 3.34
N LYS A 394 -11.51 -4.48 3.68
CA LYS A 394 -12.88 -3.98 3.68
C LYS A 394 -13.17 -3.08 2.49
N ASN A 395 -12.14 -2.80 1.67
CA ASN A 395 -12.32 -1.95 0.51
C ASN A 395 -13.16 -2.71 -0.53
N VAL A 396 -14.21 -2.08 -0.98
CA VAL A 396 -15.06 -2.60 -2.06
C VAL A 396 -14.35 -2.41 -3.39
N GLU A 397 -13.76 -1.23 -3.56
CA GLU A 397 -12.97 -0.86 -4.72
C GLU A 397 -11.48 -1.13 -4.49
N GLN A 398 -10.78 -1.52 -5.54
CA GLN A 398 -9.36 -1.91 -5.47
C GLN A 398 -8.45 -0.70 -5.60
N TYR A 399 -7.36 -0.66 -4.83
CA TYR A 399 -6.27 0.28 -5.01
C TYR A 399 -5.37 -0.20 -6.15
N THR A 400 -5.51 0.41 -7.31
CA THR A 400 -4.83 -0.02 -8.54
C THR A 400 -3.52 0.71 -8.80
N MET A 401 -3.36 1.90 -8.23
CA MET A 401 -2.22 2.78 -8.43
C MET A 401 -1.39 2.90 -7.14
N PRO A 402 -0.06 2.76 -7.20
CA PRO A 402 0.81 2.83 -6.02
C PRO A 402 1.14 4.28 -5.65
N VAL A 403 0.11 5.08 -5.39
CA VAL A 403 0.23 6.53 -5.18
C VAL A 403 -0.66 7.01 -4.05
N PHE A 404 -0.27 8.10 -3.39
CA PHE A 404 -1.07 8.84 -2.42
C PHE A 404 -0.59 10.28 -2.33
N GLY A 405 -1.36 11.15 -1.72
CA GLY A 405 -0.94 12.53 -1.60
C GLY A 405 -1.56 13.25 -0.41
N LEU A 406 -0.96 14.37 -0.05
CA LEU A 406 -1.46 15.28 0.97
C LEU A 406 -1.18 16.71 0.53
N VAL A 407 -2.19 17.56 0.61
CA VAL A 407 -2.11 18.99 0.38
C VAL A 407 -2.55 19.69 1.66
N ASN A 408 -1.69 20.55 2.19
CA ASN A 408 -1.97 21.29 3.43
C ASN A 408 -2.98 22.40 3.19
N SER A 409 -2.79 23.14 2.09
CA SER A 409 -3.72 24.14 1.60
C SER A 409 -3.61 24.18 0.08
N SER A 410 -4.72 24.35 -0.62
CA SER A 410 -4.75 24.56 -2.07
C SER A 410 -4.81 26.06 -2.43
N GLU A 411 -4.92 26.94 -1.45
CA GLU A 411 -4.93 28.39 -1.63
C GLU A 411 -3.54 29.00 -1.42
N ASN A 412 -3.38 30.28 -1.74
CA ASN A 412 -2.15 31.08 -1.74
C ASN A 412 -1.04 30.58 -0.82
N ASN A 413 0.08 30.12 -1.39
CA ASN A 413 1.21 29.44 -0.74
C ASN A 413 0.91 28.02 -0.24
N GLY A 414 -0.05 27.35 -0.85
CA GLY A 414 -0.33 25.94 -0.53
C GLY A 414 0.88 25.03 -0.77
N THR A 415 1.10 24.13 0.15
CA THR A 415 2.13 23.10 0.07
C THR A 415 1.50 21.72 0.04
N GLY A 416 2.12 20.82 -0.66
CA GLY A 416 1.69 19.44 -0.68
C GLY A 416 2.73 18.53 -1.30
N TYR A 417 2.45 17.24 -1.24
CA TYR A 417 3.22 16.23 -1.94
C TYR A 417 2.32 15.20 -2.61
N PHE A 418 2.86 14.60 -3.65
CA PHE A 418 2.33 13.40 -4.27
C PHE A 418 3.39 12.30 -4.19
N ALA A 419 3.07 11.19 -3.53
CA ALA A 419 3.98 10.08 -3.31
C ALA A 419 3.72 8.94 -4.29
N ILE A 420 4.80 8.39 -4.85
CA ILE A 420 4.79 7.23 -5.74
C ILE A 420 5.60 6.13 -5.06
N ILE A 421 5.00 4.96 -4.84
CA ILE A 421 5.70 3.78 -4.36
C ILE A 421 6.34 3.10 -5.58
N GLU A 422 7.66 3.20 -5.71
CA GLU A 422 8.39 2.73 -6.89
C GLU A 422 8.83 1.27 -6.77
N ASP A 423 9.13 0.80 -5.55
CA ASP A 423 9.54 -0.58 -5.28
C ASP A 423 8.86 -1.11 -4.01
N GLY A 424 8.51 -2.38 -4.02
CA GLY A 424 7.80 -3.06 -2.92
C GLY A 424 6.30 -2.76 -2.87
N ASP A 425 5.75 -2.20 -3.93
CA ASP A 425 4.36 -1.77 -4.03
C ASP A 425 3.35 -2.92 -3.84
N ALA A 426 3.64 -4.14 -4.32
CA ALA A 426 2.76 -5.29 -4.10
C ALA A 426 2.67 -5.75 -2.63
N LEU A 427 3.59 -5.30 -1.78
CA LEU A 427 3.62 -5.54 -0.33
C LEU A 427 3.12 -4.31 0.46
N ALA A 428 2.75 -3.24 -0.22
CA ALA A 428 2.39 -1.98 0.41
C ALA A 428 0.89 -1.90 0.78
N THR A 429 0.65 -1.24 1.89
CA THR A 429 -0.65 -0.74 2.32
C THR A 429 -0.54 0.76 2.47
N ILE A 430 -1.39 1.52 1.78
CA ILE A 430 -1.47 2.97 1.91
C ILE A 430 -2.49 3.29 2.99
N THR A 431 -2.15 4.22 3.88
CA THR A 431 -3.00 4.61 5.00
C THR A 431 -3.14 6.13 5.05
N ALA A 432 -4.38 6.62 5.04
CA ALA A 432 -4.73 7.95 5.50
C ALA A 432 -5.18 7.84 6.97
N SER A 433 -4.62 8.67 7.83
CA SER A 433 -4.92 8.65 9.26
C SER A 433 -5.27 10.05 9.76
N THR A 434 -6.40 10.13 10.43
CA THR A 434 -6.90 11.32 11.13
C THR A 434 -7.25 10.94 12.56
N GLU A 435 -6.59 9.89 13.10
CA GLU A 435 -6.86 9.39 14.43
C GLU A 435 -6.54 10.42 15.50
N GLN A 436 -7.45 10.51 16.45
CA GLN A 436 -7.35 11.39 17.64
C GLN A 436 -7.24 12.89 17.32
N SER A 437 -7.80 13.32 16.19
CA SER A 437 -8.19 14.71 15.89
C SER A 437 -7.08 15.77 15.84
N PHE A 438 -5.78 15.40 15.87
CA PHE A 438 -4.72 16.40 15.91
C PHE A 438 -4.02 16.59 14.58
N TYR A 439 -3.70 15.50 13.85
CA TYR A 439 -2.97 15.60 12.57
C TYR A 439 -3.60 14.73 11.50
N ALA A 440 -3.76 15.31 10.33
CA ALA A 440 -4.04 14.57 9.11
C ALA A 440 -2.72 14.11 8.48
N SER A 441 -2.61 12.84 8.12
CA SER A 441 -1.41 12.25 7.54
C SER A 441 -1.72 11.12 6.56
N ALA A 442 -0.81 10.91 5.60
CA ALA A 442 -0.86 9.77 4.68
C ALA A 442 0.52 9.12 4.55
N TYR A 443 0.58 7.79 4.55
CA TYR A 443 1.84 7.06 4.52
C TYR A 443 1.70 5.65 3.97
N ALA A 444 2.83 5.06 3.57
CA ALA A 444 2.94 3.67 3.14
C ALA A 444 3.50 2.78 4.26
N SER A 445 2.92 1.59 4.39
CA SER A 445 3.41 0.52 5.26
C SER A 445 3.70 -0.71 4.41
N PHE A 446 4.86 -1.31 4.60
CA PHE A 446 5.32 -2.47 3.83
C PHE A 446 5.32 -3.72 4.69
N LYS A 447 4.69 -4.76 4.20
CA LYS A 447 4.75 -6.08 4.82
C LYS A 447 6.17 -6.66 4.63
N TYR A 448 6.80 -7.12 5.73
CA TYR A 448 8.13 -7.71 5.70
C TYR A 448 8.08 -9.24 5.81
N ALA A 449 7.37 -9.74 6.82
CA ALA A 449 7.20 -11.17 7.02
C ALA A 449 5.79 -11.62 6.62
N GLU A 450 5.71 -12.77 5.99
CA GLU A 450 4.45 -13.42 5.68
C GLU A 450 4.02 -14.32 6.84
N TYR A 451 2.86 -14.04 7.42
CA TYR A 451 2.28 -14.81 8.50
C TYR A 451 0.76 -14.85 8.40
N ASP A 452 0.17 -15.93 8.90
CA ASP A 452 -1.29 -16.08 8.93
C ASP A 452 -1.73 -16.80 10.20
N THR A 453 -2.97 -16.58 10.63
CA THR A 453 -3.53 -17.16 11.85
C THR A 453 -4.69 -18.09 11.50
N TYR A 454 -4.60 -19.31 11.98
CA TYR A 454 -5.58 -20.36 11.74
C TYR A 454 -6.24 -20.78 13.04
N ASP A 455 -7.57 -20.82 13.05
CA ASP A 455 -8.36 -21.36 14.15
C ASP A 455 -8.33 -22.88 14.08
N ILE A 456 -7.82 -23.51 15.12
CA ILE A 456 -7.89 -24.97 15.28
C ILE A 456 -9.13 -25.31 16.09
N ASP A 457 -10.00 -26.12 15.49
CA ASP A 457 -11.19 -26.63 16.17
C ASP A 457 -10.78 -27.43 17.41
N ALA A 458 -11.24 -26.99 18.57
CA ALA A 458 -10.93 -27.60 19.86
C ALA A 458 -11.41 -29.07 19.98
N SER A 459 -12.25 -29.54 19.07
CA SER A 459 -12.66 -30.95 18.99
C SER A 459 -11.48 -31.87 18.71
N LEU A 460 -10.39 -31.37 18.08
CA LEU A 460 -9.15 -32.11 17.80
C LEU A 460 -8.23 -32.21 19.03
N THR A 461 -8.38 -31.34 20.01
CA THR A 461 -7.56 -31.31 21.24
C THR A 461 -8.27 -31.86 22.48
N GLY A 462 -9.52 -32.34 22.34
CA GLY A 462 -10.31 -32.93 23.41
C GLY A 462 -10.97 -31.96 24.40
N ASN A 463 -10.87 -30.64 24.16
CA ASN A 463 -11.55 -29.61 24.95
C ASN A 463 -12.64 -28.93 24.14
N ALA A 464 -13.88 -29.17 24.42
CA ALA A 464 -15.05 -28.80 23.61
C ALA A 464 -15.46 -27.31 23.65
N THR A 465 -14.66 -26.39 24.17
CA THR A 465 -15.10 -25.02 24.44
C THR A 465 -14.13 -23.89 24.09
N SER A 466 -12.95 -24.14 23.51
CA SER A 466 -12.04 -23.04 23.09
C SER A 466 -11.42 -23.31 21.74
N THR A 467 -11.51 -22.36 20.81
CA THR A 467 -10.70 -22.30 19.62
C THR A 467 -9.29 -21.82 20.01
N THR A 468 -8.26 -22.54 19.61
CA THR A 468 -6.87 -22.09 19.76
C THR A 468 -6.40 -21.55 18.42
N ALA A 469 -6.07 -20.27 18.36
CA ALA A 469 -5.48 -19.66 17.18
C ALA A 469 -3.98 -20.03 17.11
N ILE A 470 -3.51 -20.50 15.94
CA ILE A 470 -2.09 -20.76 15.69
C ILE A 470 -1.61 -19.83 14.60
N THR A 471 -0.56 -19.08 14.89
CA THR A 471 0.12 -18.24 13.89
C THR A 471 1.20 -19.08 13.19
N VAL A 472 1.09 -19.15 11.86
CA VAL A 472 2.10 -19.77 10.99
C VAL A 472 2.87 -18.65 10.31
N ILE A 473 4.19 -18.72 10.34
CA ILE A 473 5.10 -17.71 9.80
C ILE A 473 5.94 -18.35 8.70
N SER A 474 6.12 -17.63 7.60
CA SER A 474 7.08 -18.03 6.57
C SER A 474 8.51 -17.99 7.10
N LYS A 475 9.35 -18.90 6.60
CA LYS A 475 10.79 -18.87 6.87
C LYS A 475 11.54 -17.95 5.91
N ASP A 476 10.95 -17.69 4.77
CA ASP A 476 11.48 -16.84 3.73
C ASP A 476 10.86 -15.44 3.87
N TYR A 477 11.66 -14.41 3.61
CA TYR A 477 11.32 -13.01 3.78
C TYR A 477 11.63 -12.27 2.49
N TYR A 478 10.93 -11.17 2.24
CA TYR A 478 11.30 -10.28 1.16
C TYR A 478 12.69 -9.66 1.43
N ASP A 479 13.58 -9.72 0.45
CA ASP A 479 14.97 -9.21 0.53
C ASP A 479 15.27 -8.11 -0.48
N GLY A 480 14.24 -7.58 -1.15
CA GLY A 480 14.36 -6.47 -2.09
C GLY A 480 14.35 -5.11 -1.41
N VAL A 481 13.83 -4.12 -2.10
CA VAL A 481 13.82 -2.72 -1.68
C VAL A 481 12.39 -2.23 -1.48
N TYR A 482 12.17 -1.39 -0.47
CA TYR A 482 10.98 -0.55 -0.35
C TYR A 482 11.38 0.88 -0.70
N LYS A 483 10.71 1.49 -1.67
CA LYS A 483 11.05 2.82 -2.16
C LYS A 483 9.83 3.68 -2.38
N VAL A 484 9.82 4.85 -1.75
CA VAL A 484 8.76 5.85 -1.90
C VAL A 484 9.37 7.17 -2.36
N ASN A 485 8.87 7.71 -3.45
CA ASN A 485 9.28 8.98 -4.04
C ASN A 485 8.19 10.03 -3.77
N TYR A 486 8.50 10.97 -2.90
CA TYR A 486 7.65 12.10 -2.53
C TYR A 486 7.96 13.29 -3.44
N LYS A 487 7.07 13.59 -4.37
CA LYS A 487 7.14 14.74 -5.28
C LYS A 487 6.42 15.93 -4.67
N PHE A 488 7.09 17.08 -4.57
CA PHE A 488 6.46 18.29 -4.02
C PHE A 488 5.56 18.98 -5.05
N LEU A 489 4.45 19.47 -4.56
CA LEU A 489 3.49 20.25 -5.31
C LEU A 489 3.64 21.72 -4.94
N ILE A 490 3.46 22.60 -5.91
CA ILE A 490 3.54 24.05 -5.73
C ILE A 490 2.30 24.66 -6.39
N ALA A 491 1.56 25.48 -5.64
CA ALA A 491 0.38 26.14 -6.19
C ALA A 491 0.72 26.95 -7.44
N ASP A 492 -0.10 26.87 -8.49
CA ASP A 492 0.15 27.53 -9.78
C ASP A 492 0.40 29.03 -9.61
N LYS A 493 -0.37 29.71 -8.75
CA LYS A 493 -0.15 31.14 -8.44
C LYS A 493 1.23 31.43 -7.87
N THR A 494 1.72 30.54 -7.00
CA THR A 494 3.07 30.64 -6.41
C THR A 494 4.12 30.37 -7.48
N ALA A 495 3.91 29.37 -8.33
CA ALA A 495 4.81 29.06 -9.43
C ALA A 495 4.94 30.23 -10.42
N GLU A 496 3.82 30.87 -10.77
CA GLU A 496 3.78 32.06 -11.62
C GLU A 496 4.50 33.25 -10.98
N GLU A 497 4.25 33.53 -9.69
CA GLU A 497 4.87 34.65 -8.96
C GLU A 497 6.41 34.51 -8.95
N PHE A 498 6.93 33.32 -8.78
CA PHE A 498 8.37 33.04 -8.72
C PHE A 498 8.98 32.60 -10.05
N GLY A 499 8.17 32.46 -11.11
CA GLY A 499 8.63 32.07 -12.45
C GLY A 499 9.20 30.65 -12.49
N LEU A 500 8.60 29.72 -11.74
CA LEU A 500 8.96 28.31 -11.68
C LEU A 500 8.30 27.55 -12.84
N GLU A 501 9.07 26.79 -13.58
CA GLU A 501 8.59 25.93 -14.67
C GLU A 501 8.70 24.44 -14.27
N GLY A 502 7.83 23.59 -14.83
CA GLY A 502 7.82 22.15 -14.59
C GLY A 502 7.33 21.75 -13.19
N THR A 503 6.55 22.62 -12.54
CA THR A 503 5.88 22.34 -11.27
C THR A 503 4.47 21.80 -11.51
N TYR A 504 3.89 21.21 -10.46
CA TYR A 504 2.53 20.67 -10.48
C TYR A 504 1.72 21.30 -9.35
N ASP A 505 0.51 21.69 -9.68
CA ASP A 505 -0.38 22.41 -8.77
C ASP A 505 -0.77 21.58 -7.53
N THR A 506 -1.11 22.27 -6.44
CA THR A 506 -1.57 21.69 -5.16
C THR A 506 -3.03 21.23 -5.22
N THR A 507 -3.43 20.61 -6.33
CA THR A 507 -4.75 20.03 -6.57
C THR A 507 -4.63 18.56 -6.95
N TYR A 508 -5.73 17.82 -6.88
CA TYR A 508 -5.73 16.42 -7.37
C TYR A 508 -5.59 16.37 -8.91
N LEU A 509 -5.92 17.42 -9.64
CA LEU A 509 -5.61 17.58 -11.07
C LEU A 509 -4.09 17.66 -11.29
N GLY A 510 -3.40 18.48 -10.49
CA GLY A 510 -1.94 18.58 -10.51
C GLY A 510 -1.27 17.25 -10.21
N MET A 511 -1.79 16.49 -9.20
CA MET A 511 -1.33 15.14 -8.90
C MET A 511 -1.54 14.17 -10.07
N ALA A 512 -2.72 14.21 -10.72
CA ALA A 512 -3.02 13.34 -11.87
C ALA A 512 -2.14 13.66 -13.07
N LYS A 513 -1.91 14.94 -13.37
CA LYS A 513 -0.99 15.40 -14.42
C LYS A 513 0.43 14.91 -14.14
N LEU A 514 0.92 15.09 -12.92
CA LEU A 514 2.25 14.61 -12.50
C LEU A 514 2.39 13.10 -12.72
N TYR A 515 1.41 12.32 -12.27
CA TYR A 515 1.48 10.87 -12.39
C TYR A 515 1.39 10.39 -13.84
N ARG A 516 0.54 11.01 -14.65
CA ARG A 516 0.43 10.73 -16.08
C ARG A 516 1.76 11.01 -16.81
N GLU A 517 2.38 12.16 -16.57
CA GLU A 517 3.68 12.52 -17.15
C GLU A 517 4.82 11.60 -16.65
N TYR A 518 4.78 11.19 -15.38
CA TYR A 518 5.69 10.18 -14.84
C TYR A 518 5.57 8.84 -15.58
N LEU A 519 4.34 8.37 -15.82
CA LEU A 519 4.08 7.13 -16.54
C LEU A 519 4.48 7.22 -18.02
N ASP A 520 4.22 8.33 -18.67
CA ASP A 520 4.63 8.58 -20.06
C ASP A 520 6.16 8.60 -20.20
N LYS A 521 6.84 9.34 -19.33
CA LYS A 521 8.31 9.39 -19.29
C LYS A 521 8.96 8.02 -19.09
N ASN A 522 8.32 7.16 -18.31
CA ASN A 522 8.79 5.79 -18.09
C ASN A 522 8.35 4.81 -19.20
N GLY A 523 7.59 5.26 -20.18
CA GLY A 523 7.07 4.45 -21.28
C GLY A 523 5.99 3.45 -20.85
N SER A 524 5.31 3.71 -19.73
CA SER A 524 4.21 2.88 -19.22
C SER A 524 2.88 3.16 -19.95
N ILE A 525 2.69 4.40 -20.38
CA ILE A 525 1.57 4.84 -21.22
C ILE A 525 2.10 5.73 -22.34
N SER A 526 1.28 5.97 -23.34
CA SER A 526 1.51 6.97 -24.39
C SER A 526 0.18 7.51 -24.87
N LYS A 527 0.14 8.78 -25.26
CA LYS A 527 -1.08 9.37 -25.81
C LYS A 527 -1.57 8.61 -27.05
N ILE A 528 -2.86 8.42 -27.21
CA ILE A 528 -3.47 7.87 -28.41
C ILE A 528 -3.27 8.86 -29.57
N GLU A 529 -2.54 8.45 -30.61
CA GLU A 529 -2.26 9.31 -31.76
C GLU A 529 -3.32 9.23 -32.85
N ASP A 530 -4.02 8.08 -32.95
CA ASP A 530 -4.93 7.76 -34.05
C ASP A 530 -6.21 7.11 -33.45
N PRO A 531 -7.13 7.91 -32.89
CA PRO A 531 -8.35 7.41 -32.29
C PRO A 531 -9.30 6.84 -33.35
N ASP A 532 -10.10 5.86 -32.94
CA ASP A 532 -11.14 5.29 -33.79
C ASP A 532 -12.22 6.38 -34.12
N GLU A 533 -12.90 6.24 -35.27
CA GLU A 533 -13.98 7.18 -35.65
C GLU A 533 -15.14 7.19 -34.64
N ASN A 534 -15.38 6.06 -34.01
CA ASN A 534 -16.42 5.90 -32.99
C ASN A 534 -15.82 5.26 -31.72
N VAL A 535 -16.43 5.54 -30.59
CA VAL A 535 -16.04 4.92 -29.31
C VAL A 535 -16.23 3.40 -29.38
N LYS A 536 -15.32 2.64 -28.81
CA LYS A 536 -15.41 1.19 -28.78
C LYS A 536 -16.53 0.70 -27.84
N LEU A 537 -17.33 -0.25 -28.30
CA LEU A 537 -18.33 -0.94 -27.50
C LEU A 537 -17.81 -2.33 -27.13
N PHE A 538 -17.62 -2.59 -25.84
CA PHE A 538 -17.18 -3.89 -25.34
C PHE A 538 -18.38 -4.80 -25.03
N LEU A 539 -18.36 -6.02 -25.58
CA LEU A 539 -19.44 -7.01 -25.47
C LEU A 539 -18.89 -8.36 -25.01
N GLU A 540 -19.05 -8.68 -23.73
CA GLU A 540 -18.71 -10.01 -23.22
C GLU A 540 -19.84 -10.99 -23.57
N MET A 541 -19.53 -12.04 -24.32
CA MET A 541 -20.50 -13.03 -24.78
C MET A 541 -20.29 -14.33 -24.01
N PHE A 542 -21.33 -14.81 -23.33
CA PHE A 542 -21.32 -16.11 -22.68
C PHE A 542 -21.56 -17.22 -23.73
N GLY A 543 -20.60 -18.16 -23.81
CA GLY A 543 -20.64 -19.22 -24.81
C GLY A 543 -21.53 -20.40 -24.43
N SER A 544 -21.06 -21.28 -23.54
CA SER A 544 -21.81 -22.45 -23.10
C SER A 544 -21.70 -22.73 -21.62
N ILE A 545 -22.73 -23.34 -21.07
CA ILE A 545 -22.80 -23.75 -19.68
C ILE A 545 -23.16 -25.23 -19.53
N LYS A 546 -22.70 -25.87 -18.46
CA LYS A 546 -23.06 -27.25 -18.14
C LYS A 546 -24.31 -27.30 -17.30
N VAL A 547 -25.34 -27.98 -17.81
CA VAL A 547 -26.60 -28.19 -17.07
C VAL A 547 -26.84 -29.69 -16.84
N LYS A 548 -27.50 -29.99 -15.72
CA LYS A 548 -27.98 -31.36 -15.44
C LYS A 548 -29.37 -31.53 -16.02
N GLU A 549 -29.52 -32.35 -17.04
CA GLU A 549 -30.80 -32.74 -17.64
C GLU A 549 -31.14 -34.18 -17.34
N GLN A 550 -32.41 -34.48 -17.24
CA GLN A 550 -32.90 -35.85 -17.10
C GLN A 550 -33.17 -36.45 -18.47
N ILE A 551 -32.32 -37.41 -18.88
CA ILE A 551 -32.55 -38.18 -20.11
C ILE A 551 -32.95 -39.60 -19.71
N LEU A 552 -34.17 -40.00 -20.00
CA LEU A 552 -34.73 -41.33 -19.65
C LEU A 552 -34.51 -41.67 -18.17
N THR A 553 -34.82 -40.74 -17.25
CA THR A 553 -34.71 -40.86 -15.79
C THR A 553 -33.27 -40.81 -15.23
N PHE A 554 -32.24 -40.74 -16.07
CA PHE A 554 -30.84 -40.60 -15.61
C PHE A 554 -30.42 -39.13 -15.66
N PRO A 555 -29.81 -38.58 -14.59
CA PRO A 555 -29.24 -37.25 -14.63
C PRO A 555 -27.97 -37.28 -15.53
N VAL A 556 -27.96 -36.53 -16.61
CA VAL A 556 -26.82 -36.38 -17.54
C VAL A 556 -26.40 -34.91 -17.56
N THR A 557 -25.12 -34.67 -17.51
CA THR A 557 -24.56 -33.31 -17.68
C THR A 557 -24.37 -33.07 -19.18
N VAL A 558 -25.04 -32.04 -19.70
CA VAL A 558 -24.93 -31.62 -21.10
C VAL A 558 -24.36 -30.23 -21.21
N ASP A 559 -23.63 -29.95 -22.30
CA ASP A 559 -23.20 -28.59 -22.60
C ASP A 559 -24.37 -27.90 -23.35
N LYS A 560 -24.85 -26.77 -22.80
CA LYS A 560 -25.94 -25.98 -23.37
C LYS A 560 -25.38 -24.67 -23.91
N GLU A 561 -25.75 -24.33 -25.13
CA GLU A 561 -25.37 -23.09 -25.80
C GLU A 561 -26.06 -21.89 -25.13
N LEU A 562 -25.32 -20.81 -24.93
CA LEU A 562 -25.79 -19.48 -24.56
C LEU A 562 -25.61 -18.49 -25.73
N THR A 563 -24.46 -18.56 -26.40
CA THR A 563 -24.18 -17.80 -27.63
C THR A 563 -23.25 -18.59 -28.52
N THR A 564 -23.64 -18.84 -29.76
CA THR A 564 -22.80 -19.52 -30.76
C THR A 564 -21.90 -18.53 -31.51
N PHE A 565 -20.87 -19.01 -32.18
CA PHE A 565 -20.05 -18.16 -33.08
C PHE A 565 -20.88 -17.52 -34.20
N THR A 566 -21.94 -18.19 -34.66
CA THR A 566 -22.85 -17.66 -35.68
C THR A 566 -23.74 -16.57 -35.11
N ASP A 567 -24.16 -16.69 -33.88
CA ASP A 567 -24.96 -15.64 -33.24
C ASP A 567 -24.18 -14.33 -33.14
N ILE A 568 -22.88 -14.38 -32.84
CA ILE A 568 -22.03 -13.17 -32.79
C ILE A 568 -21.94 -12.51 -34.15
N ILE A 569 -21.76 -13.27 -35.22
CA ILE A 569 -21.78 -12.73 -36.60
C ILE A 569 -23.12 -12.05 -36.93
N ASN A 570 -24.23 -12.67 -36.52
CA ASN A 570 -25.57 -12.10 -36.73
C ASN A 570 -25.81 -10.86 -35.88
N ILE A 571 -25.36 -10.86 -34.62
CA ILE A 571 -25.43 -9.71 -33.73
C ILE A 571 -24.62 -8.55 -34.30
N GLN A 572 -23.39 -8.78 -34.77
CA GLN A 572 -22.57 -7.74 -35.39
C GLN A 572 -23.22 -7.18 -36.64
N ALA A 573 -23.77 -8.02 -37.48
CA ALA A 573 -24.49 -7.55 -38.70
C ALA A 573 -25.68 -6.67 -38.32
N GLU A 574 -26.48 -7.08 -37.35
CA GLU A 574 -27.61 -6.31 -36.81
C GLU A 574 -27.16 -4.97 -36.22
N LEU A 575 -26.09 -4.94 -35.35
CA LEU A 575 -25.55 -3.72 -34.77
C LEU A 575 -24.99 -2.79 -35.88
N SER A 576 -24.33 -3.34 -36.89
CA SER A 576 -23.80 -2.55 -38.02
C SER A 576 -24.92 -1.89 -38.84
N GLU A 577 -26.02 -2.60 -39.09
CA GLU A 577 -27.22 -2.01 -39.73
C GLU A 577 -27.80 -0.87 -38.89
N LEU A 578 -27.66 -0.94 -37.58
CA LEU A 578 -28.08 0.10 -36.64
C LEU A 578 -27.01 1.22 -36.40
N GLY A 579 -25.89 1.16 -37.14
CA GLY A 579 -24.83 2.17 -37.11
C GLY A 579 -23.77 1.97 -36.01
N ILE A 580 -23.67 0.77 -35.44
CA ILE A 580 -22.65 0.41 -34.44
C ILE A 580 -21.67 -0.59 -35.06
N SER A 581 -20.48 -0.10 -35.44
CA SER A 581 -19.47 -0.91 -36.13
C SER A 581 -18.22 -1.17 -35.30
N ASN A 582 -17.81 -0.24 -34.41
CA ASN A 582 -16.61 -0.36 -33.55
C ASN A 582 -16.95 -1.19 -32.30
N THR A 583 -16.84 -2.48 -32.39
CA THR A 583 -17.18 -3.42 -31.31
C THR A 583 -16.01 -4.34 -31.00
N SER A 584 -15.88 -4.72 -29.75
CA SER A 584 -14.91 -5.72 -29.25
C SER A 584 -15.66 -6.83 -28.50
N TYR A 585 -15.68 -8.04 -29.11
CA TYR A 585 -16.34 -9.21 -28.52
C TYR A 585 -15.38 -10.00 -27.64
N ILE A 586 -15.72 -10.19 -26.38
CA ILE A 586 -14.97 -11.01 -25.43
C ILE A 586 -15.66 -12.36 -25.27
N LEU A 587 -15.03 -13.43 -25.75
CA LEU A 587 -15.61 -14.77 -25.85
C LEU A 587 -15.34 -15.58 -24.58
N LYS A 588 -16.25 -15.54 -23.61
CA LYS A 588 -16.16 -16.25 -22.35
C LYS A 588 -16.90 -17.57 -22.36
N GLY A 589 -16.21 -18.66 -22.08
CA GLY A 589 -16.82 -19.99 -22.02
C GLY A 589 -16.99 -20.67 -23.40
N PHE A 590 -16.15 -20.34 -24.38
CA PHE A 590 -16.21 -20.92 -25.77
C PHE A 590 -15.36 -22.17 -25.95
N TYR A 591 -14.60 -22.60 -24.93
CA TYR A 591 -13.69 -23.74 -25.00
C TYR A 591 -13.70 -24.56 -23.69
N ASN A 592 -13.08 -25.75 -23.74
CA ASN A 592 -12.73 -26.63 -22.61
C ASN A 592 -13.83 -26.96 -21.61
N GLY A 593 -15.09 -26.82 -21.96
CA GLY A 593 -16.24 -27.13 -21.10
C GLY A 593 -17.11 -25.95 -20.73
N GLY A 594 -17.01 -24.84 -21.47
CA GLY A 594 -17.88 -23.69 -21.31
C GLY A 594 -17.43 -22.76 -20.18
N LEU A 595 -18.36 -22.10 -19.50
CA LEU A 595 -18.10 -21.12 -18.44
C LEU A 595 -17.27 -21.70 -17.28
N SER A 596 -17.38 -23.01 -17.01
CA SER A 596 -16.52 -23.74 -16.05
C SER A 596 -15.38 -24.45 -16.80
N ALA A 597 -14.64 -23.73 -17.64
CA ALA A 597 -13.58 -24.28 -18.46
C ALA A 597 -12.44 -24.90 -17.63
N SER A 598 -11.86 -26.01 -18.13
CA SER A 598 -10.58 -26.46 -17.60
C SER A 598 -9.46 -25.55 -18.10
N TYR A 599 -8.33 -25.55 -17.37
CA TYR A 599 -7.18 -24.68 -17.65
C TYR A 599 -6.79 -24.64 -19.15
N PRO A 600 -6.47 -23.46 -19.70
CA PRO A 600 -6.39 -23.21 -21.14
C PRO A 600 -5.09 -23.71 -21.82
N SER A 601 -4.20 -24.47 -21.17
CA SER A 601 -2.95 -24.92 -21.80
C SER A 601 -3.15 -25.66 -23.15
N LYS A 602 -4.32 -26.26 -23.39
CA LYS A 602 -4.74 -26.84 -24.67
C LYS A 602 -6.19 -26.51 -24.94
N ILE A 603 -6.44 -25.80 -26.01
CA ILE A 603 -7.80 -25.34 -26.38
C ILE A 603 -8.55 -26.42 -27.18
N LYS A 604 -9.76 -26.69 -26.71
CA LYS A 604 -10.75 -27.49 -27.40
C LYS A 604 -12.05 -26.70 -27.48
N TRP A 605 -12.31 -26.15 -28.65
CA TRP A 605 -13.53 -25.38 -28.95
C TRP A 605 -14.78 -26.16 -28.69
N GLN A 606 -15.81 -25.56 -28.11
CA GLN A 606 -17.10 -26.18 -27.81
C GLN A 606 -17.86 -26.49 -29.10
N ARG A 607 -18.23 -27.77 -29.27
CA ARG A 607 -18.92 -28.24 -30.47
C ARG A 607 -20.31 -27.67 -30.62
N VAL A 608 -21.02 -27.53 -29.52
CA VAL A 608 -22.37 -26.96 -29.47
C VAL A 608 -22.39 -25.51 -29.97
N LEU A 609 -21.29 -24.78 -29.88
CA LEU A 609 -21.15 -23.40 -30.37
C LEU A 609 -20.68 -23.30 -31.83
N GLY A 610 -20.47 -24.42 -32.53
CA GLY A 610 -19.93 -24.46 -33.91
C GLY A 610 -18.49 -24.96 -34.00
N GLY A 611 -17.79 -25.14 -32.88
CA GLY A 611 -16.44 -25.71 -32.79
C GLY A 611 -15.41 -24.92 -33.60
N LYS A 612 -14.38 -25.60 -34.13
CA LYS A 612 -13.31 -24.98 -34.94
C LYS A 612 -13.81 -24.22 -36.17
N LYS A 613 -14.81 -24.77 -36.84
CA LYS A 613 -15.34 -24.15 -38.05
C LYS A 613 -16.07 -22.85 -37.75
N GLY A 614 -16.84 -22.83 -36.66
CA GLY A 614 -17.52 -21.62 -36.18
C GLY A 614 -16.52 -20.51 -35.83
N LEU A 615 -15.49 -20.83 -35.04
CA LEU A 615 -14.44 -19.86 -34.72
C LEU A 615 -13.75 -19.30 -35.97
N THR A 616 -13.31 -20.16 -36.89
CA THR A 616 -12.66 -19.70 -38.13
C THR A 616 -13.60 -18.80 -38.95
N GLY A 617 -14.90 -19.11 -38.95
CA GLY A 617 -15.92 -18.27 -39.60
C GLY A 617 -16.00 -16.88 -38.95
N LEU A 618 -16.08 -16.84 -37.61
CA LEU A 618 -16.13 -15.58 -36.85
C LEU A 618 -14.88 -14.72 -37.06
N LEU A 619 -13.67 -15.32 -36.98
CA LEU A 619 -12.42 -14.56 -37.14
C LEU A 619 -12.27 -14.00 -38.57
N ASN A 620 -12.71 -14.73 -39.58
CA ASN A 620 -12.73 -14.22 -40.95
C ASN A 620 -13.75 -13.09 -41.12
N ASP A 621 -14.92 -13.22 -40.52
CA ASP A 621 -15.94 -12.18 -40.56
C ASP A 621 -15.47 -10.91 -39.84
N ALA A 622 -14.88 -11.06 -38.66
CA ALA A 622 -14.30 -9.95 -37.88
C ALA A 622 -13.23 -9.19 -38.68
N LYS A 623 -12.33 -9.92 -39.34
CA LYS A 623 -11.29 -9.34 -40.19
C LYS A 623 -11.86 -8.60 -41.42
N ASN A 624 -12.92 -9.12 -42.03
CA ASN A 624 -13.54 -8.50 -43.19
C ASN A 624 -14.37 -7.27 -42.85
N ASN A 625 -14.99 -7.24 -41.70
CA ASN A 625 -15.90 -6.18 -41.23
C ASN A 625 -15.28 -5.22 -40.19
N GLY A 626 -14.03 -5.45 -39.79
CA GLY A 626 -13.26 -4.50 -38.97
C GLY A 626 -13.65 -4.42 -37.49
N TYR A 627 -14.08 -5.52 -36.87
CA TYR A 627 -14.37 -5.57 -35.44
C TYR A 627 -13.45 -6.54 -34.68
N ASP A 628 -13.30 -6.33 -33.40
CA ASP A 628 -12.37 -7.09 -32.56
C ASP A 628 -13.02 -8.35 -31.96
N VAL A 629 -12.23 -9.41 -31.84
CA VAL A 629 -12.63 -10.68 -31.20
C VAL A 629 -11.52 -11.14 -30.29
N ALA A 630 -11.76 -11.05 -28.94
CA ALA A 630 -10.88 -11.52 -27.90
C ALA A 630 -11.37 -12.87 -27.36
N ILE A 631 -10.44 -13.79 -27.12
CA ILE A 631 -10.76 -15.01 -26.37
C ILE A 631 -10.46 -14.74 -24.88
N ASP A 632 -11.45 -14.92 -24.01
CA ASP A 632 -11.27 -14.87 -22.56
C ASP A 632 -10.48 -16.09 -22.09
N VAL A 633 -9.26 -15.88 -21.58
CA VAL A 633 -8.31 -16.91 -21.15
C VAL A 633 -7.82 -16.60 -19.76
N ASP A 634 -8.26 -17.35 -18.78
CA ASP A 634 -7.79 -17.20 -17.40
C ASP A 634 -6.54 -18.04 -17.14
N PHE A 635 -5.39 -17.37 -16.98
CA PHE A 635 -4.11 -18.01 -16.62
C PHE A 635 -3.90 -18.06 -15.10
N SER A 636 -4.60 -17.25 -14.34
CA SER A 636 -4.44 -17.15 -12.88
C SER A 636 -5.21 -18.25 -12.14
N TYR A 637 -6.27 -18.83 -12.76
CA TYR A 637 -7.13 -19.81 -12.08
C TYR A 637 -7.50 -21.00 -12.95
N ALA A 638 -7.61 -22.17 -12.32
CA ALA A 638 -8.06 -23.41 -12.91
C ALA A 638 -9.39 -23.84 -12.27
N TYR A 639 -10.51 -23.69 -13.00
CA TYR A 639 -11.86 -23.97 -12.48
C TYR A 639 -12.26 -25.45 -12.54
N ALA A 640 -11.70 -26.22 -13.45
CA ALA A 640 -11.90 -27.65 -13.54
C ALA A 640 -10.58 -28.39 -13.75
N THR A 641 -10.27 -29.30 -12.85
CA THR A 641 -9.11 -30.18 -12.99
C THR A 641 -9.49 -31.40 -13.79
N LYS A 642 -9.06 -31.48 -15.07
CA LYS A 642 -9.18 -32.67 -15.89
C LYS A 642 -7.81 -33.30 -16.08
N ASN A 643 -7.75 -34.64 -16.09
CA ASN A 643 -6.56 -35.35 -16.49
C ASN A 643 -6.12 -34.88 -17.88
N PHE A 644 -4.82 -34.55 -18.04
CA PHE A 644 -4.22 -34.10 -19.32
C PHE A 644 -4.57 -32.65 -19.76
N SER A 645 -5.08 -31.81 -18.86
CA SER A 645 -5.28 -30.37 -19.14
C SER A 645 -3.97 -29.55 -19.18
N GLY A 646 -2.80 -30.16 -18.88
CA GLY A 646 -1.51 -29.48 -18.73
C GLY A 646 -1.28 -28.95 -17.31
N PHE A 647 -2.30 -28.46 -16.64
CA PHE A 647 -2.27 -28.05 -15.24
C PHE A 647 -2.27 -29.27 -14.30
N LYS A 648 -1.38 -29.26 -13.32
CA LYS A 648 -1.27 -30.31 -12.28
C LYS A 648 -1.32 -29.63 -10.92
N THR A 649 -2.43 -29.77 -10.21
CA THR A 649 -2.65 -29.14 -8.90
C THR A 649 -1.46 -29.28 -7.94
N LYS A 650 -0.82 -30.45 -7.87
CA LYS A 650 0.32 -30.67 -6.97
C LYS A 650 1.57 -29.86 -7.33
N ARG A 651 1.76 -29.50 -8.63
CA ARG A 651 2.94 -28.79 -9.11
C ARG A 651 2.65 -27.31 -9.32
N ASP A 652 1.47 -26.99 -9.87
CA ASP A 652 1.19 -25.69 -10.47
C ASP A 652 0.22 -24.85 -9.62
N ALA A 653 -0.35 -25.41 -8.53
CA ALA A 653 -1.29 -24.65 -7.71
C ALA A 653 -0.58 -23.89 -6.57
N VAL A 654 -0.99 -22.63 -6.41
CA VAL A 654 -0.59 -21.78 -5.29
C VAL A 654 -0.92 -22.43 -3.95
N LYS A 655 -0.01 -22.32 -2.99
CA LYS A 655 -0.18 -22.82 -1.64
C LYS A 655 -0.24 -21.72 -0.59
N THR A 656 -1.06 -21.98 0.42
CA THR A 656 -1.13 -21.19 1.65
C THR A 656 0.01 -21.53 2.59
N LEU A 657 0.27 -20.72 3.60
CA LEU A 657 1.29 -20.95 4.63
C LEU A 657 1.11 -22.30 5.37
N ASP A 658 -0.12 -22.76 5.53
CA ASP A 658 -0.43 -24.09 6.10
C ASP A 658 -0.45 -25.22 5.04
N ASN A 659 0.08 -24.94 3.83
CA ASN A 659 0.26 -25.90 2.74
C ASN A 659 -1.05 -26.45 2.12
N ARG A 660 -2.15 -25.70 2.22
CA ARG A 660 -3.39 -25.96 1.45
C ARG A 660 -3.34 -25.27 0.11
N TYR A 661 -4.21 -25.66 -0.82
CA TYR A 661 -4.35 -24.97 -2.10
C TYR A 661 -5.25 -23.75 -1.96
N THR A 662 -4.82 -22.66 -2.57
CA THR A 662 -5.58 -21.43 -2.64
C THR A 662 -6.63 -21.48 -3.73
N THR A 663 -7.79 -20.87 -3.48
CA THR A 663 -8.87 -20.71 -4.46
C THR A 663 -9.25 -19.26 -4.59
N LYS A 664 -9.68 -18.86 -5.80
CA LYS A 664 -10.27 -17.53 -6.01
C LYS A 664 -11.41 -17.29 -5.04
N ARG A 665 -11.51 -16.07 -4.56
CA ARG A 665 -12.63 -15.63 -3.73
C ARG A 665 -13.34 -14.46 -4.40
N VAL A 666 -14.62 -14.33 -4.16
CA VAL A 666 -15.44 -13.24 -4.66
C VAL A 666 -16.10 -12.56 -3.47
N TYR A 667 -16.04 -11.26 -3.43
CA TYR A 667 -16.70 -10.46 -2.39
C TYR A 667 -18.21 -10.43 -2.62
N TYR A 668 -18.96 -10.71 -1.58
CA TYR A 668 -20.43 -10.61 -1.55
C TYR A 668 -20.84 -9.43 -0.69
N ALA A 669 -21.32 -8.38 -1.33
CA ALA A 669 -21.75 -7.16 -0.63
C ALA A 669 -22.86 -7.39 0.38
N ALA A 670 -23.80 -8.29 0.10
CA ALA A 670 -24.91 -8.61 0.99
C ALA A 670 -24.48 -9.23 2.34
N THR A 671 -23.41 -10.00 2.35
CA THR A 671 -22.83 -10.63 3.55
C THR A 671 -21.55 -9.95 4.02
N GLN A 672 -20.99 -9.03 3.23
CA GLN A 672 -19.71 -8.37 3.45
C GLN A 672 -18.57 -9.38 3.71
N THR A 673 -18.56 -10.48 2.96
CA THR A 673 -17.58 -11.57 3.10
C THR A 673 -17.05 -12.00 1.75
N PHE A 674 -15.81 -12.52 1.77
CA PHE A 674 -15.22 -13.17 0.61
C PHE A 674 -15.57 -14.66 0.57
N GLU A 675 -16.35 -15.09 -0.40
CA GLU A 675 -16.69 -16.50 -0.61
C GLU A 675 -15.73 -17.19 -1.58
N ARG A 676 -15.37 -18.45 -1.28
CA ARG A 676 -14.50 -19.26 -2.14
C ARG A 676 -15.24 -19.75 -3.37
N THR A 677 -14.62 -19.62 -4.54
CA THR A 677 -15.07 -20.21 -5.81
C THR A 677 -14.44 -21.60 -6.04
N SER A 678 -14.75 -22.19 -7.17
CA SER A 678 -14.13 -23.45 -7.63
C SER A 678 -12.73 -23.26 -8.26
N GLY A 679 -12.34 -22.01 -8.56
CA GLY A 679 -11.07 -21.68 -9.24
C GLY A 679 -9.86 -21.87 -8.32
N VAL A 680 -9.01 -22.84 -8.60
CA VAL A 680 -7.73 -23.06 -7.93
C VAL A 680 -6.70 -22.08 -8.48
N ALA A 681 -6.05 -21.29 -7.62
CA ALA A 681 -5.03 -20.35 -8.05
C ALA A 681 -3.79 -21.07 -8.61
N VAL A 682 -3.23 -20.54 -9.69
CA VAL A 682 -2.07 -21.09 -10.41
C VAL A 682 -0.82 -20.34 -10.00
N SER A 683 0.24 -21.07 -9.64
CA SER A 683 1.53 -20.49 -9.30
C SER A 683 2.12 -19.72 -10.48
N THR A 684 2.57 -18.51 -10.25
CA THR A 684 3.18 -17.65 -11.26
C THR A 684 4.46 -18.23 -11.85
N ALA A 685 5.14 -19.11 -11.12
CA ALA A 685 6.29 -19.88 -11.61
C ALA A 685 5.96 -20.77 -12.81
N SER A 686 4.71 -21.22 -12.95
CA SER A 686 4.27 -22.09 -14.04
C SER A 686 3.74 -21.34 -15.27
N PHE A 687 3.62 -20.03 -15.20
CA PHE A 687 2.91 -19.21 -16.20
C PHE A 687 3.50 -19.34 -17.62
N ILE A 688 4.80 -19.18 -17.80
CA ILE A 688 5.47 -19.23 -19.11
C ILE A 688 5.27 -20.60 -19.78
N ASP A 689 5.53 -21.70 -19.05
CA ASP A 689 5.38 -23.08 -19.58
C ASP A 689 3.94 -23.39 -19.99
N LEU A 690 2.98 -22.93 -19.18
CA LEU A 690 1.55 -23.14 -19.44
C LEU A 690 1.08 -22.26 -20.61
N PHE A 691 1.55 -21.02 -20.71
CA PHE A 691 1.28 -20.14 -21.83
C PHE A 691 1.87 -20.68 -23.15
N ASP A 692 3.09 -21.18 -23.16
CA ASP A 692 3.69 -21.82 -24.35
C ASP A 692 2.85 -22.99 -24.88
N SER A 693 2.28 -23.76 -23.96
CA SER A 693 1.36 -24.85 -24.31
C SER A 693 0.06 -24.32 -24.93
N PHE A 694 -0.46 -23.20 -24.43
CA PHE A 694 -1.62 -22.49 -24.98
C PHE A 694 -1.31 -21.94 -26.38
N ALA A 695 -0.22 -21.17 -26.53
CA ALA A 695 0.17 -20.53 -27.78
C ALA A 695 0.30 -21.55 -28.92
N LYS A 696 0.98 -22.68 -28.69
CA LYS A 696 1.04 -23.81 -29.65
C LYS A 696 -0.32 -24.37 -29.99
N SER A 697 -1.29 -24.35 -29.06
CA SER A 697 -2.62 -24.90 -29.31
C SER A 697 -3.48 -24.00 -30.20
N VAL A 698 -3.19 -22.70 -30.23
CA VAL A 698 -3.94 -21.69 -31.01
C VAL A 698 -3.19 -21.14 -32.21
N GLU A 699 -1.90 -21.45 -32.37
CA GLU A 699 -1.03 -20.98 -33.47
C GLU A 699 -1.65 -21.04 -34.89
N LYS A 700 -2.50 -22.03 -35.14
CA LYS A 700 -3.20 -22.23 -36.44
C LYS A 700 -4.39 -21.31 -36.65
N TYR A 701 -4.79 -20.53 -35.66
CA TYR A 701 -5.86 -19.56 -35.77
C TYR A 701 -5.25 -18.16 -35.84
N ASP A 702 -5.86 -17.29 -36.63
CA ASP A 702 -5.43 -15.88 -36.73
C ASP A 702 -5.95 -15.07 -35.53
N LEU A 703 -5.49 -15.47 -34.31
CA LEU A 703 -5.85 -14.82 -33.06
C LEU A 703 -4.81 -13.75 -32.75
N THR A 704 -5.24 -12.52 -32.60
CA THR A 704 -4.39 -11.36 -32.30
C THR A 704 -4.71 -10.70 -30.96
N LEU A 705 -5.87 -10.99 -30.36
CA LEU A 705 -6.38 -10.37 -29.16
C LEU A 705 -6.80 -11.42 -28.13
N LEU A 706 -6.34 -11.27 -26.89
CA LEU A 706 -6.72 -12.12 -25.76
C LEU A 706 -7.27 -11.25 -24.63
N ALA A 707 -8.31 -11.73 -23.96
CA ALA A 707 -8.76 -11.17 -22.69
C ALA A 707 -8.17 -12.02 -21.55
N THR A 708 -7.10 -11.52 -20.94
CA THR A 708 -6.38 -12.21 -19.86
C THR A 708 -6.75 -11.66 -18.48
N ARG A 709 -7.87 -11.16 -18.39
CA ARG A 709 -8.53 -10.38 -17.34
C ARG A 709 -7.86 -10.42 -15.96
N THR A 710 -7.77 -11.60 -15.36
CA THR A 710 -7.21 -11.79 -14.00
C THR A 710 -5.73 -11.47 -13.85
N LEU A 711 -4.95 -11.40 -14.95
CA LEU A 711 -3.56 -10.96 -14.87
C LEU A 711 -3.42 -9.46 -14.53
N GLY A 712 -4.46 -8.66 -14.81
CA GLY A 712 -4.51 -7.24 -14.47
C GLY A 712 -5.17 -6.91 -13.14
N SER A 713 -5.82 -7.90 -12.49
CA SER A 713 -6.63 -7.64 -11.30
C SER A 713 -6.18 -8.41 -10.05
N ASP A 714 -5.77 -9.67 -10.20
CA ASP A 714 -5.56 -10.59 -9.09
C ASP A 714 -4.07 -10.90 -8.92
N LEU A 715 -3.55 -10.69 -7.72
CA LEU A 715 -2.15 -10.96 -7.40
C LEU A 715 -2.05 -11.71 -6.06
N ASN A 716 -1.50 -12.93 -6.10
CA ASN A 716 -1.36 -13.79 -4.94
C ASN A 716 0.12 -14.14 -4.70
N SER A 717 0.52 -14.26 -3.44
CA SER A 717 1.76 -14.93 -3.03
C SER A 717 1.70 -16.44 -3.35
N ASP A 718 2.82 -17.15 -3.26
CA ASP A 718 2.86 -18.61 -3.28
C ASP A 718 3.80 -19.12 -2.18
N PHE A 719 3.23 -19.83 -1.20
CA PHE A 719 3.97 -20.36 -0.06
C PHE A 719 4.38 -21.83 -0.24
N ASP A 720 4.59 -22.29 -1.49
CA ASP A 720 5.17 -23.62 -1.69
C ASP A 720 6.61 -23.66 -1.12
N LYS A 721 6.85 -24.61 -0.22
CA LYS A 721 8.17 -24.77 0.44
C LYS A 721 9.34 -25.02 -0.52
N LYS A 722 9.06 -25.34 -1.78
CA LYS A 722 10.09 -25.61 -2.79
C LYS A 722 10.34 -24.37 -3.66
N ASP A 723 9.29 -23.63 -3.95
CA ASP A 723 9.29 -22.51 -4.88
C ASP A 723 8.43 -21.39 -4.24
N TYR A 724 9.02 -20.74 -3.22
CA TYR A 724 8.39 -19.65 -2.49
C TYR A 724 8.44 -18.35 -3.31
N TYR A 725 7.31 -17.67 -3.39
CA TYR A 725 7.20 -16.36 -4.02
C TYR A 725 6.42 -15.42 -3.12
N THR A 726 7.02 -14.29 -2.78
CA THR A 726 6.29 -13.17 -2.18
C THR A 726 5.29 -12.61 -3.20
N ARG A 727 4.43 -11.73 -2.77
CA ARG A 727 3.51 -11.05 -3.67
C ARG A 727 4.27 -10.15 -4.68
N GLU A 728 5.42 -9.61 -4.27
CA GLU A 728 6.32 -8.84 -5.16
C GLU A 728 6.95 -9.73 -6.24
N ASP A 729 7.49 -10.89 -5.86
CA ASP A 729 8.02 -11.88 -6.82
C ASP A 729 6.93 -12.36 -7.80
N SER A 730 5.71 -12.53 -7.30
CA SER A 730 4.57 -12.92 -8.12
C SER A 730 4.20 -11.83 -9.12
N LYS A 731 4.26 -10.54 -8.73
CA LYS A 731 4.09 -9.39 -9.63
C LYS A 731 5.12 -9.43 -10.76
N ASP A 732 6.38 -9.63 -10.43
CA ASP A 732 7.45 -9.72 -11.42
C ASP A 732 7.22 -10.85 -12.43
N ASN A 733 6.77 -12.01 -11.96
CA ASN A 733 6.43 -13.14 -12.82
C ASN A 733 5.23 -12.83 -13.74
N VAL A 734 4.20 -12.13 -13.23
CA VAL A 734 3.06 -11.68 -14.05
C VAL A 734 3.54 -10.69 -15.11
N VAL A 735 4.33 -9.68 -14.74
CA VAL A 735 4.92 -8.69 -15.66
C VAL A 735 5.75 -9.39 -16.74
N ASN A 736 6.56 -10.38 -16.35
CA ASN A 736 7.34 -11.16 -17.30
C ASN A 736 6.45 -11.94 -18.29
N LEU A 737 5.34 -12.53 -17.82
CA LEU A 737 4.39 -13.17 -18.71
C LEU A 737 3.75 -12.16 -19.67
N LEU A 738 3.27 -11.01 -19.17
CA LEU A 738 2.65 -9.97 -20.00
C LEU A 738 3.61 -9.46 -21.10
N LYS A 739 4.87 -9.23 -20.75
CA LYS A 739 5.96 -8.90 -21.71
C LYS A 739 6.13 -9.99 -22.74
N TYR A 740 6.19 -11.25 -22.29
CA TYR A 740 6.38 -12.40 -23.16
C TYR A 740 5.23 -12.56 -24.16
N MET A 741 3.99 -12.33 -23.72
CA MET A 741 2.79 -12.41 -24.57
C MET A 741 2.73 -11.29 -25.61
N THR A 742 3.10 -10.06 -25.22
CA THR A 742 2.94 -8.88 -26.10
C THR A 742 4.11 -8.67 -27.04
N ARG A 743 5.34 -9.06 -26.67
CA ARG A 743 6.54 -8.88 -27.51
C ARG A 743 6.79 -9.98 -28.51
N GLY A 744 6.07 -11.08 -28.43
CA GLY A 744 6.17 -12.18 -29.38
C GLY A 744 7.48 -12.95 -29.32
N GLU A 745 8.11 -13.03 -28.15
CA GLU A 745 9.39 -13.73 -27.96
C GLU A 745 9.34 -15.22 -28.32
N ASN A 746 8.13 -15.83 -28.25
CA ASN A 746 7.87 -17.19 -28.70
C ASN A 746 7.33 -17.29 -30.14
N GLY A 747 7.33 -16.20 -30.90
CA GLY A 747 6.77 -16.10 -32.24
C GLY A 747 5.26 -15.78 -32.29
N SER A 748 4.61 -15.60 -31.16
CA SER A 748 3.19 -15.21 -31.06
C SER A 748 3.07 -13.91 -30.30
N SER A 749 2.62 -12.83 -30.95
CA SER A 749 2.37 -11.51 -30.33
C SER A 749 0.88 -11.28 -30.21
N PHE A 750 0.41 -10.93 -29.02
CA PHE A 750 -0.99 -10.66 -28.74
C PHE A 750 -1.19 -9.24 -28.21
N LYS A 751 -2.27 -8.61 -28.57
CA LYS A 751 -2.86 -7.52 -27.82
C LYS A 751 -3.63 -8.10 -26.62
N LEU A 752 -3.67 -7.40 -25.49
CA LEU A 752 -4.29 -7.93 -24.29
C LEU A 752 -5.39 -6.99 -23.77
N ILE A 753 -6.52 -7.58 -23.38
CA ILE A 753 -7.55 -6.94 -22.56
C ILE A 753 -7.39 -7.48 -21.15
N THR A 754 -7.25 -6.57 -20.15
CA THR A 754 -7.12 -6.91 -18.74
C THR A 754 -8.33 -6.40 -17.94
N ASP A 755 -8.50 -6.86 -16.71
CA ASP A 755 -9.51 -6.31 -15.80
C ASP A 755 -8.87 -5.36 -14.79
N ILE A 756 -9.66 -4.38 -14.32
CA ILE A 756 -9.36 -3.43 -13.26
C ILE A 756 -8.18 -2.50 -13.60
N GLY A 757 -7.10 -3.02 -14.16
CA GLY A 757 -5.94 -2.23 -14.58
C GLY A 757 -5.03 -1.86 -13.43
N ASN A 758 -4.55 -2.85 -12.65
CA ASN A 758 -3.43 -2.64 -11.73
C ASN A 758 -2.23 -2.05 -12.49
N SER A 759 -1.56 -1.06 -11.92
CA SER A 759 -0.53 -0.26 -12.60
C SER A 759 0.56 -1.08 -13.28
N TYR A 760 0.93 -2.24 -12.73
CA TYR A 760 1.92 -3.14 -13.34
C TYR A 760 1.47 -3.76 -14.67
N ALA A 761 0.15 -3.83 -14.93
CA ALA A 761 -0.42 -4.43 -16.14
C ALA A 761 -0.70 -3.39 -17.24
N ILE A 762 -0.83 -2.12 -16.89
CA ILE A 762 -1.17 -1.01 -17.82
C ILE A 762 -0.25 -0.98 -19.06
N PRO A 763 1.10 -1.10 -18.94
CA PRO A 763 1.99 -1.00 -20.10
C PRO A 763 1.80 -2.10 -21.15
N TYR A 764 1.03 -3.13 -20.84
CA TYR A 764 0.79 -4.31 -21.68
C TYR A 764 -0.67 -4.45 -22.12
N SER A 765 -1.54 -3.57 -21.63
CA SER A 765 -2.98 -3.61 -21.88
C SER A 765 -3.33 -2.74 -23.09
N SER A 766 -4.03 -3.30 -24.07
CA SER A 766 -4.63 -2.57 -25.19
C SER A 766 -6.08 -2.20 -24.90
N GLY A 767 -6.64 -2.68 -23.81
CA GLY A 767 -7.96 -2.35 -23.30
C GLY A 767 -8.12 -2.87 -21.87
N ILE A 768 -8.92 -2.19 -21.06
CA ILE A 768 -9.17 -2.54 -19.68
C ILE A 768 -10.67 -2.63 -19.45
N LEU A 769 -11.15 -3.70 -18.83
CA LEU A 769 -12.53 -3.86 -18.42
C LEU A 769 -12.65 -3.80 -16.90
N SER A 770 -13.85 -3.50 -16.42
CA SER A 770 -14.13 -3.38 -14.99
C SER A 770 -13.17 -2.40 -14.27
N ALA A 771 -12.71 -1.37 -14.98
CA ALA A 771 -11.96 -0.28 -14.39
C ALA A 771 -12.80 0.38 -13.28
N PRO A 772 -12.21 0.78 -12.15
CA PRO A 772 -12.96 1.41 -11.08
C PRO A 772 -13.36 2.84 -11.51
N LEU A 773 -14.66 3.11 -11.58
CA LEU A 773 -15.21 4.43 -11.90
C LEU A 773 -15.80 5.14 -10.67
N ASP A 774 -15.80 4.48 -9.52
CA ASP A 774 -16.30 5.00 -8.24
C ASP A 774 -15.32 4.63 -7.12
N SER A 775 -15.55 5.11 -5.88
CA SER A 775 -14.77 4.79 -4.70
C SER A 775 -15.55 3.90 -3.71
N SER A 776 -14.85 3.37 -2.70
CA SER A 776 -15.49 2.58 -1.63
C SER A 776 -16.41 3.37 -0.71
N LYS A 777 -16.44 4.68 -0.82
CA LYS A 777 -17.30 5.61 -0.05
C LYS A 777 -17.21 5.42 1.46
N TYR A 778 -15.97 5.33 1.97
CA TYR A 778 -15.72 5.23 3.41
C TYR A 778 -16.23 6.46 4.16
N ILE A 779 -16.53 6.27 5.45
CA ILE A 779 -17.13 7.32 6.28
C ILE A 779 -16.27 8.59 6.40
N ILE A 780 -14.94 8.45 6.33
CA ILE A 780 -14.01 9.61 6.36
C ILE A 780 -13.76 10.21 4.98
N ALA A 781 -14.14 9.54 3.91
CA ALA A 781 -14.04 10.07 2.56
C ALA A 781 -15.01 11.24 2.37
N SER A 782 -14.56 12.28 1.71
CA SER A 782 -15.39 13.45 1.36
C SER A 782 -16.03 13.28 0.01
N GLU A 783 -15.22 13.10 -1.04
CA GLU A 783 -15.69 12.97 -2.42
C GLU A 783 -14.94 11.87 -3.16
N THR A 784 -15.63 11.25 -4.12
CA THR A 784 -15.05 10.46 -5.19
C THR A 784 -14.58 11.38 -6.31
N ILE A 785 -13.37 11.17 -6.83
CA ILE A 785 -12.82 11.89 -7.97
C ILE A 785 -12.46 10.93 -9.10
N PRO A 786 -12.53 11.33 -10.37
CA PRO A 786 -12.19 10.47 -11.51
C PRO A 786 -10.66 10.43 -11.76
N PHE A 787 -9.87 10.22 -10.71
CA PHE A 787 -8.41 10.24 -10.81
C PHE A 787 -7.88 9.16 -11.78
N TYR A 788 -8.53 7.99 -11.81
CA TYR A 788 -8.22 6.93 -12.77
C TYR A 788 -8.39 7.43 -14.22
N GLY A 789 -9.52 8.08 -14.52
CA GLY A 789 -9.78 8.70 -15.81
C GLY A 789 -8.79 9.82 -16.13
N MET A 790 -8.49 10.70 -15.18
CA MET A 790 -7.52 11.79 -15.36
C MET A 790 -6.12 11.30 -15.72
N VAL A 791 -5.73 10.12 -15.23
CA VAL A 791 -4.42 9.52 -15.51
C VAL A 791 -4.41 8.75 -16.82
N TYR A 792 -5.43 7.93 -17.10
CA TYR A 792 -5.38 6.92 -18.16
C TYR A 792 -6.21 7.26 -19.41
N HIS A 793 -7.26 8.09 -19.29
CA HIS A 793 -8.03 8.53 -20.47
C HIS A 793 -7.14 9.28 -21.46
N GLY A 794 -7.34 9.06 -22.75
CA GLY A 794 -6.47 9.59 -23.81
C GLY A 794 -5.17 8.82 -24.02
N SER A 795 -4.90 7.79 -23.18
CA SER A 795 -3.70 6.93 -23.32
C SER A 795 -4.03 5.45 -23.47
N VAL A 796 -5.06 4.95 -22.78
CA VAL A 796 -5.49 3.55 -22.79
C VAL A 796 -7.00 3.50 -22.84
N GLU A 797 -7.57 2.67 -23.71
CA GLU A 797 -9.02 2.40 -23.72
C GLU A 797 -9.42 1.63 -22.46
N PHE A 798 -10.43 2.08 -21.76
CA PHE A 798 -10.98 1.35 -20.62
C PHE A 798 -12.49 1.51 -20.50
N ALA A 799 -13.13 0.54 -19.89
CA ALA A 799 -14.55 0.53 -19.57
C ALA A 799 -14.75 0.15 -18.10
N GLY A 800 -15.77 0.70 -17.49
CA GLY A 800 -16.21 0.30 -16.13
C GLY A 800 -16.76 -1.11 -16.09
N THR A 801 -17.49 -1.44 -15.03
CA THR A 801 -18.27 -2.68 -14.93
C THR A 801 -19.37 -2.71 -16.01
N ALA A 802 -19.85 -3.92 -16.33
CA ALA A 802 -20.90 -4.06 -17.34
C ALA A 802 -22.17 -3.34 -16.89
N LEU A 803 -22.62 -2.35 -17.69
CA LEU A 803 -23.75 -1.49 -17.35
C LEU A 803 -25.03 -2.27 -17.00
N ASN A 804 -25.34 -3.31 -17.74
CA ASN A 804 -26.50 -4.17 -17.48
C ASN A 804 -26.37 -5.05 -16.21
N MET A 805 -25.24 -5.00 -15.54
CA MET A 805 -25.00 -5.67 -14.25
C MET A 805 -25.01 -4.70 -13.06
N GLU A 806 -25.13 -3.41 -13.33
CA GLU A 806 -25.20 -2.36 -12.31
C GLU A 806 -26.63 -2.18 -11.80
N GLY A 807 -26.77 -1.63 -10.59
CA GLY A 807 -28.05 -1.34 -9.97
C GLY A 807 -28.68 -0.03 -10.45
N ASP A 808 -27.86 0.89 -10.97
CA ASP A 808 -28.25 2.20 -11.48
C ASP A 808 -27.43 2.49 -12.74
N GLU A 809 -27.99 2.17 -13.91
CA GLU A 809 -27.33 2.32 -15.20
C GLU A 809 -27.10 3.81 -15.55
N ASP A 810 -28.05 4.68 -15.22
CA ASP A 810 -27.97 6.11 -15.52
C ASP A 810 -26.85 6.77 -14.70
N PHE A 811 -26.75 6.40 -13.41
CA PHE A 811 -25.64 6.85 -12.55
C PHE A 811 -24.28 6.40 -13.11
N MET A 812 -24.16 5.17 -13.52
CA MET A 812 -22.90 4.63 -14.07
C MET A 812 -22.59 5.20 -15.48
N PHE A 813 -23.60 5.58 -16.24
CA PHE A 813 -23.42 6.33 -17.48
C PHE A 813 -22.76 7.71 -17.22
N LEU A 814 -23.21 8.43 -16.20
CA LEU A 814 -22.57 9.68 -15.78
C LEU A 814 -21.12 9.44 -15.30
N ARG A 815 -20.89 8.37 -14.55
CA ARG A 815 -19.51 8.00 -14.15
C ARG A 815 -18.62 7.68 -15.35
N ALA A 816 -19.18 7.06 -16.40
CA ALA A 816 -18.43 6.84 -17.64
C ALA A 816 -18.07 8.15 -18.34
N LEU A 817 -18.98 9.12 -18.41
CA LEU A 817 -18.69 10.46 -18.94
C LEU A 817 -17.64 11.21 -18.11
N GLU A 818 -17.70 11.10 -16.78
CA GLU A 818 -16.78 11.77 -15.87
C GLU A 818 -15.35 11.24 -15.98
N ASN A 819 -15.21 9.93 -16.19
CA ASN A 819 -13.91 9.24 -16.29
C ASN A 819 -13.40 9.11 -17.73
N GLY A 820 -14.23 9.35 -18.75
CA GLY A 820 -13.92 9.05 -20.16
C GLY A 820 -13.90 7.56 -20.48
N ALA A 821 -14.66 6.73 -19.76
CA ALA A 821 -14.67 5.28 -19.90
C ALA A 821 -15.63 4.83 -21.01
N ALA A 822 -15.24 3.87 -21.84
CA ALA A 822 -16.10 3.23 -22.83
C ALA A 822 -17.24 2.42 -22.17
N LEU A 823 -18.24 2.03 -22.97
CA LEU A 823 -19.35 1.22 -22.51
C LEU A 823 -19.05 -0.28 -22.63
N TYR A 824 -19.52 -1.06 -21.66
CA TYR A 824 -19.33 -2.49 -21.56
C TYR A 824 -20.62 -3.20 -21.14
N TYR A 825 -20.93 -4.33 -21.80
CA TYR A 825 -22.09 -5.17 -21.51
C TYR A 825 -21.71 -6.65 -21.48
N THR A 826 -22.34 -7.42 -20.57
CA THR A 826 -22.24 -8.89 -20.49
C THR A 826 -23.51 -9.52 -21.03
N LEU A 827 -23.43 -10.39 -22.04
CA LEU A 827 -24.58 -10.82 -22.82
C LEU A 827 -24.60 -12.33 -23.08
N ALA A 828 -25.82 -12.84 -23.27
CA ALA A 828 -26.09 -14.17 -23.83
C ALA A 828 -27.29 -14.09 -24.77
N LYS A 829 -27.25 -14.88 -25.87
CA LYS A 829 -28.31 -14.88 -26.90
C LYS A 829 -29.43 -15.84 -26.57
N GLU A 830 -29.06 -17.03 -26.08
CA GLU A 830 -29.97 -18.17 -25.93
C GLU A 830 -29.93 -18.69 -24.49
N ASN A 831 -30.96 -19.37 -24.04
CA ASN A 831 -31.00 -20.18 -22.80
C ASN A 831 -30.50 -19.49 -21.53
N VAL A 832 -30.66 -18.16 -21.39
CA VAL A 832 -30.18 -17.38 -20.23
C VAL A 832 -30.67 -17.94 -18.91
N GLU A 833 -31.84 -18.58 -18.86
CA GLU A 833 -32.41 -19.20 -17.66
C GLU A 833 -31.53 -20.34 -17.10
N ALA A 834 -30.63 -20.89 -17.91
CA ALA A 834 -29.70 -21.94 -17.48
C ALA A 834 -28.68 -21.42 -16.48
N LEU A 835 -28.34 -20.13 -16.52
CA LEU A 835 -27.38 -19.48 -15.61
C LEU A 835 -27.81 -19.55 -14.14
N LYS A 836 -29.11 -19.45 -13.85
CA LYS A 836 -29.64 -19.45 -12.48
C LYS A 836 -29.36 -20.74 -11.68
N PHE A 837 -29.03 -21.83 -12.37
CA PHE A 837 -28.75 -23.13 -11.73
C PHE A 837 -27.27 -23.32 -11.42
N ASP A 838 -26.40 -22.39 -11.82
CA ASP A 838 -24.97 -22.41 -11.50
C ASP A 838 -24.66 -21.44 -10.34
N LYS A 839 -23.92 -21.89 -9.33
CA LYS A 839 -23.64 -21.08 -8.15
C LYS A 839 -22.86 -19.79 -8.48
N GLU A 840 -21.93 -19.85 -9.44
CA GLU A 840 -21.06 -18.72 -9.79
C GLU A 840 -21.73 -17.78 -10.79
N TYR A 841 -22.67 -18.30 -11.62
CA TYR A 841 -23.32 -17.53 -12.68
C TYR A 841 -24.77 -17.14 -12.40
N SER A 842 -25.34 -17.54 -11.25
CA SER A 842 -26.74 -17.25 -10.89
C SER A 842 -27.06 -15.75 -10.78
N LYS A 843 -26.06 -14.91 -10.58
CA LYS A 843 -26.20 -13.45 -10.54
C LYS A 843 -26.40 -12.79 -11.90
N TYR A 844 -26.09 -13.48 -13.01
CA TYR A 844 -26.22 -12.96 -14.38
C TYR A 844 -27.64 -13.19 -14.95
N TYR A 845 -28.63 -12.52 -14.38
CA TYR A 845 -30.04 -12.66 -14.77
C TYR A 845 -30.48 -11.59 -15.77
N SER A 846 -29.74 -10.47 -15.93
CA SER A 846 -30.00 -9.38 -16.85
C SER A 846 -29.01 -9.38 -18.02
N VAL A 847 -28.89 -10.51 -18.74
CA VAL A 847 -27.87 -10.67 -19.82
C VAL A 847 -28.47 -11.06 -21.17
N SER A 848 -29.79 -11.03 -21.33
CA SER A 848 -30.41 -11.41 -22.61
C SER A 848 -30.22 -10.33 -23.67
N TYR A 849 -29.45 -10.63 -24.74
CA TYR A 849 -29.23 -9.70 -25.86
C TYR A 849 -30.55 -9.25 -26.50
N ASP A 850 -31.46 -10.16 -26.75
CA ASP A 850 -32.74 -9.84 -27.42
C ASP A 850 -33.60 -8.88 -26.57
N PHE A 851 -33.46 -8.93 -25.26
CA PHE A 851 -34.16 -8.01 -24.37
C PHE A 851 -33.48 -6.65 -24.25
N LEU A 852 -32.14 -6.64 -24.26
CA LEU A 852 -31.34 -5.42 -23.96
C LEU A 852 -30.96 -4.66 -25.25
N LYS A 853 -31.07 -5.24 -26.43
CA LYS A 853 -30.58 -4.68 -27.68
C LYS A 853 -30.98 -3.21 -27.89
N ASP A 854 -32.26 -2.91 -27.77
CA ASP A 854 -32.77 -1.59 -28.10
C ASP A 854 -32.22 -0.53 -27.10
N SER A 855 -32.07 -0.89 -25.79
CA SER A 855 -31.44 -0.06 -24.79
C SER A 855 -29.94 0.13 -25.11
N ILE A 856 -29.20 -0.93 -25.37
CA ILE A 856 -27.77 -0.87 -25.75
C ILE A 856 -27.54 0.07 -26.93
N VAL A 857 -28.38 -0.06 -27.99
CA VAL A 857 -28.26 0.79 -29.16
C VAL A 857 -28.54 2.25 -28.87
N SER A 858 -29.56 2.54 -28.06
CA SER A 858 -29.92 3.91 -27.68
C SER A 858 -28.79 4.53 -26.85
N THR A 859 -28.39 3.86 -25.78
CA THR A 859 -27.35 4.33 -24.85
C THR A 859 -25.99 4.51 -25.54
N TYR A 860 -25.60 3.56 -26.40
CA TYR A 860 -24.36 3.67 -27.14
C TYR A 860 -24.36 4.86 -28.13
N LYS A 861 -25.44 5.07 -28.86
CA LYS A 861 -25.52 6.20 -29.81
C LYS A 861 -25.41 7.53 -29.11
N GLU A 862 -26.11 7.69 -27.99
CA GLU A 862 -26.01 8.88 -27.14
C GLU A 862 -24.56 9.07 -26.66
N TYR A 863 -23.97 8.04 -26.07
CA TYR A 863 -22.61 8.05 -25.55
C TYR A 863 -21.57 8.37 -26.66
N ASN A 864 -21.72 7.73 -27.81
CA ASN A 864 -20.80 7.91 -28.93
C ASN A 864 -20.81 9.36 -29.45
N GLU A 865 -21.97 9.99 -29.56
CA GLU A 865 -22.05 11.40 -29.99
C GLU A 865 -21.35 12.34 -29.00
N LEU A 866 -21.38 12.02 -27.71
CA LEU A 866 -20.75 12.81 -26.67
C LEU A 866 -19.22 12.63 -26.59
N MET A 867 -18.72 11.39 -26.88
CA MET A 867 -17.34 11.00 -26.55
C MET A 867 -16.46 10.70 -27.76
N LYS A 868 -17.01 10.53 -28.99
CA LYS A 868 -16.21 10.15 -30.17
C LYS A 868 -15.03 11.10 -30.46
N ASP A 869 -15.22 12.40 -30.24
CA ASP A 869 -14.20 13.41 -30.49
C ASP A 869 -13.31 13.69 -29.25
N LYS A 870 -13.44 12.88 -28.19
CA LYS A 870 -12.73 13.04 -26.92
C LYS A 870 -11.81 11.88 -26.57
N GLN A 871 -11.76 10.81 -27.38
CA GLN A 871 -11.04 9.56 -27.09
C GLN A 871 -9.53 9.74 -26.84
N ASP A 872 -8.89 10.72 -27.49
CA ASP A 872 -7.47 11.08 -27.38
C ASP A 872 -7.20 12.32 -26.52
N LYS A 873 -8.24 12.87 -25.89
CA LYS A 873 -8.15 14.14 -25.13
C LYS A 873 -8.06 13.86 -23.64
N TYR A 874 -7.04 14.41 -22.98
CA TYR A 874 -6.93 14.32 -21.53
C TYR A 874 -8.03 15.10 -20.82
N ILE A 875 -8.44 14.62 -19.63
CA ILE A 875 -9.23 15.39 -18.68
C ILE A 875 -8.32 16.46 -18.10
N VAL A 876 -8.68 17.74 -18.25
CA VAL A 876 -7.87 18.91 -17.89
C VAL A 876 -8.47 19.74 -16.79
N ASP A 877 -9.78 19.65 -16.54
CA ASP A 877 -10.44 20.27 -15.39
C ASP A 877 -11.52 19.32 -14.82
N HIS A 878 -11.65 19.36 -13.51
CA HIS A 878 -12.69 18.68 -12.77
C HIS A 878 -12.97 19.46 -11.47
N ARG A 879 -14.22 19.84 -11.26
CA ARG A 879 -14.62 20.63 -10.08
C ARG A 879 -15.99 20.23 -9.57
N PHE A 880 -16.15 20.26 -8.25
CA PHE A 880 -17.46 20.18 -7.61
C PHE A 880 -18.09 21.56 -7.59
N LEU A 881 -19.21 21.70 -8.28
CA LEU A 881 -19.93 22.96 -8.35
C LEU A 881 -20.86 23.09 -7.15
N ASN A 882 -20.49 23.96 -6.23
CA ASN A 882 -21.30 24.36 -5.11
C ASN A 882 -22.01 25.69 -5.42
N ASP A 883 -22.31 26.44 -4.39
CA ASP A 883 -23.14 27.67 -4.45
C ASP A 883 -22.65 28.79 -5.36
N GLU A 884 -21.36 29.09 -5.40
CA GLU A 884 -20.73 30.08 -6.25
C GLU A 884 -19.28 29.67 -6.57
N ASP A 885 -19.04 29.30 -7.81
CA ASP A 885 -17.70 29.01 -8.30
C ASP A 885 -17.51 29.62 -9.69
N ASP A 886 -16.57 30.55 -9.86
CA ASP A 886 -16.17 31.18 -11.13
C ASP A 886 -17.34 31.63 -12.02
N GLY A 887 -18.35 32.31 -11.43
CA GLY A 887 -19.54 32.77 -12.14
C GLY A 887 -20.59 31.68 -12.41
N ILE A 888 -20.42 30.47 -11.87
CA ILE A 888 -21.41 29.39 -11.91
C ILE A 888 -22.07 29.28 -10.53
N SER A 889 -23.39 29.36 -10.46
CA SER A 889 -24.17 29.10 -9.26
C SER A 889 -25.15 27.96 -9.49
N VAL A 890 -25.30 27.09 -8.48
CA VAL A 890 -26.14 25.88 -8.55
C VAL A 890 -27.16 25.88 -7.43
N THR A 891 -28.44 25.77 -7.79
CA THR A 891 -29.56 25.66 -6.84
C THR A 891 -30.45 24.48 -7.21
N PHE A 892 -31.17 23.92 -6.24
CA PHE A 892 -32.29 23.05 -6.54
C PHE A 892 -33.44 23.87 -7.13
N LYS A 893 -34.36 23.21 -7.83
CA LYS A 893 -35.51 23.84 -8.48
C LYS A 893 -36.43 24.62 -7.52
N ASN A 894 -36.37 24.32 -6.24
CA ASN A 894 -37.09 25.05 -5.16
C ASN A 894 -36.35 26.31 -4.69
N GLY A 895 -35.19 26.62 -5.25
CA GLY A 895 -34.36 27.79 -4.91
C GLY A 895 -33.43 27.56 -3.70
N THR A 896 -33.37 26.35 -3.14
CA THR A 896 -32.36 25.99 -2.12
C THR A 896 -31.00 25.79 -2.78
N LYS A 897 -29.96 26.28 -2.14
CA LYS A 897 -28.59 26.15 -2.64
C LYS A 897 -28.17 24.67 -2.60
N VAL A 898 -27.43 24.22 -3.60
CA VAL A 898 -26.78 22.91 -3.59
C VAL A 898 -25.51 23.06 -2.75
N ASN A 899 -25.45 22.30 -1.65
CA ASN A 899 -24.34 22.30 -0.69
C ASN A 899 -23.68 20.91 -0.56
N ASN A 900 -23.78 20.11 -1.62
CA ASN A 900 -23.18 18.79 -1.69
C ASN A 900 -22.27 18.69 -2.93
N SER A 901 -21.36 17.71 -2.95
CA SER A 901 -20.42 17.46 -4.03
C SER A 901 -21.03 16.52 -5.11
N LEU A 902 -22.31 16.74 -5.47
CA LEU A 902 -23.05 15.92 -6.43
C LEU A 902 -23.37 16.64 -7.75
N VAL A 903 -22.89 17.86 -7.93
CA VAL A 903 -22.88 18.53 -9.23
C VAL A 903 -21.42 18.75 -9.61
N VAL A 904 -21.02 18.23 -10.75
CA VAL A 904 -19.63 18.12 -11.15
C VAL A 904 -19.42 18.69 -12.53
N LEU A 905 -18.39 19.50 -12.72
CA LEU A 905 -17.86 19.89 -14.02
C LEU A 905 -16.68 18.99 -14.36
N VAL A 906 -16.66 18.40 -15.55
CA VAL A 906 -15.50 17.72 -16.13
C VAL A 906 -15.22 18.29 -17.51
N MET A 907 -13.94 18.65 -17.76
CA MET A 907 -13.50 19.25 -19.02
C MET A 907 -12.38 18.43 -19.66
N TYR A 908 -12.46 18.32 -20.97
CA TYR A 908 -11.47 17.67 -21.81
C TYR A 908 -10.61 18.70 -22.56
N GLU A 909 -9.44 18.31 -23.01
CA GLU A 909 -8.59 19.14 -23.88
C GLU A 909 -9.41 19.71 -25.07
N GLY A 910 -9.31 21.00 -25.30
CA GLY A 910 -10.07 21.71 -26.32
C GLY A 910 -11.24 22.52 -25.79
N GLY A 911 -11.50 22.49 -24.47
CA GLY A 911 -12.47 23.33 -23.79
C GLY A 911 -13.92 22.87 -23.92
N GLU A 912 -14.14 21.55 -24.15
CA GLU A 912 -15.44 20.90 -24.16
C GLU A 912 -15.55 19.88 -23.04
N GLY A 913 -16.73 19.74 -22.43
CA GLY A 913 -16.95 18.83 -21.34
C GLY A 913 -18.40 18.69 -20.94
N PHE A 914 -18.63 18.37 -19.68
CA PHE A 914 -19.96 18.09 -19.14
C PHE A 914 -20.14 18.68 -17.76
N ILE A 915 -21.36 19.10 -17.46
CA ILE A 915 -21.81 19.35 -16.08
C ILE A 915 -22.77 18.21 -15.73
N LEU A 916 -22.41 17.42 -14.72
CA LEU A 916 -23.07 16.20 -14.31
C LEU A 916 -23.85 16.45 -13.01
N ASN A 917 -25.13 16.08 -12.98
CA ASN A 917 -25.96 16.15 -11.79
C ASN A 917 -26.22 14.74 -11.25
N TYR A 918 -25.56 14.37 -10.18
CA TYR A 918 -25.75 13.10 -9.45
C TYR A 918 -26.85 13.14 -8.40
N ASN A 919 -27.54 14.30 -8.23
CA ASN A 919 -28.66 14.39 -7.30
C ASN A 919 -29.91 13.68 -7.84
N SER A 920 -30.75 13.19 -6.93
CA SER A 920 -32.07 12.64 -7.24
C SER A 920 -33.14 13.71 -7.54
N GLU A 921 -32.74 14.98 -7.62
CA GLU A 921 -33.59 16.13 -7.92
C GLU A 921 -32.96 16.98 -9.04
N ASP A 922 -33.82 17.69 -9.78
CA ASP A 922 -33.35 18.66 -10.80
C ASP A 922 -32.59 19.81 -10.15
N VAL A 923 -31.52 20.24 -10.81
CA VAL A 923 -30.77 21.45 -10.42
C VAL A 923 -30.89 22.54 -11.47
N VAL A 924 -30.80 23.76 -11.02
CA VAL A 924 -30.80 24.96 -11.83
C VAL A 924 -29.40 25.55 -11.80
N LEU A 925 -28.75 25.55 -12.95
CA LEU A 925 -27.42 26.13 -13.16
C LEU A 925 -27.60 27.55 -13.69
N THR A 926 -27.00 28.53 -13.06
CA THR A 926 -26.92 29.89 -13.55
C THR A 926 -25.47 30.26 -13.81
N MET A 927 -25.13 30.56 -15.03
CA MET A 927 -23.80 31.00 -15.46
C MET A 927 -23.84 32.53 -15.76
N THR A 928 -22.86 33.24 -15.23
CA THR A 928 -22.70 34.68 -15.42
C THR A 928 -21.47 34.93 -16.28
N ASP A 929 -21.63 35.54 -17.43
CA ASP A 929 -20.52 35.91 -18.32
C ASP A 929 -19.69 37.08 -17.79
N GLU A 930 -18.56 37.37 -18.41
CA GLU A 930 -17.68 38.51 -18.06
C GLU A 930 -18.39 39.90 -18.12
N ASN A 931 -19.52 40.02 -18.82
CA ASN A 931 -20.30 41.22 -18.93
C ASN A 931 -21.46 41.31 -17.91
N GLY A 932 -21.60 40.23 -17.07
CA GLY A 932 -22.67 40.13 -16.08
C GLY A 932 -24.01 39.67 -16.67
N ALA A 933 -24.02 39.06 -17.87
CA ALA A 933 -25.25 38.47 -18.43
C ALA A 933 -25.41 37.06 -17.88
N GLU A 934 -26.61 36.73 -17.39
CA GLU A 934 -26.93 35.43 -16.80
C GLU A 934 -27.60 34.51 -17.82
N THR A 935 -27.10 33.28 -17.91
CA THR A 935 -27.74 32.18 -18.65
C THR A 935 -28.15 31.09 -17.64
N THR A 936 -29.35 30.55 -17.80
CA THR A 936 -29.88 29.56 -16.86
C THR A 936 -30.23 28.27 -17.57
N HIS A 937 -29.75 27.13 -17.06
CA HIS A 937 -30.03 25.81 -17.53
C HIS A 937 -30.62 24.94 -16.41
N ILE A 938 -31.49 24.00 -16.77
CA ILE A 938 -32.01 23.01 -15.85
C ILE A 938 -31.41 21.66 -16.21
N ILE A 939 -30.73 21.02 -15.27
CA ILE A 939 -30.20 19.66 -15.42
C ILE A 939 -31.09 18.74 -14.60
N GLY A 940 -31.68 17.76 -15.26
CA GLY A 940 -32.54 16.77 -14.63
C GLY A 940 -31.82 15.95 -13.55
N ALA A 941 -32.59 15.25 -12.71
CA ALA A 941 -32.05 14.30 -11.74
C ALA A 941 -31.28 13.19 -12.48
N ILE A 942 -30.10 12.84 -11.98
CA ILE A 942 -29.18 11.84 -12.59
C ILE A 942 -29.06 12.09 -14.11
N ASN A 943 -28.54 13.25 -14.47
CA ASN A 943 -28.46 13.70 -15.89
C ASN A 943 -27.27 14.66 -16.09
N TYR A 944 -27.03 15.06 -17.30
CA TYR A 944 -25.90 15.89 -17.70
C TYR A 944 -26.32 17.09 -18.58
N LEU A 945 -25.41 18.06 -18.69
CA LEU A 945 -25.44 19.15 -19.66
C LEU A 945 -24.09 19.18 -20.37
N GLU A 946 -24.09 19.20 -21.71
CA GLU A 946 -22.87 19.51 -22.46
C GLU A 946 -22.45 20.97 -22.19
N TYR A 947 -21.14 21.15 -21.96
CA TYR A 947 -20.57 22.44 -21.61
C TYR A 947 -19.37 22.74 -22.50
N SER A 948 -19.26 24.01 -22.92
CA SER A 948 -18.12 24.54 -23.68
C SER A 948 -17.70 25.89 -23.15
N GLU A 949 -16.40 26.05 -22.87
CA GLU A 949 -15.85 27.36 -22.47
C GLU A 949 -16.16 28.49 -23.46
N LYS A 950 -16.33 28.17 -24.73
CA LYS A 950 -16.68 29.16 -25.79
C LYS A 950 -18.13 29.70 -25.72
N GLU A 951 -19.00 28.98 -25.02
CA GLU A 951 -20.40 29.36 -24.82
C GLU A 951 -20.62 30.10 -23.51
N GLY A 952 -19.68 29.94 -22.55
CA GLY A 952 -19.70 30.62 -21.24
C GLY A 952 -18.86 31.90 -21.17
N ALA A 953 -18.11 32.26 -22.24
CA ALA A 953 -17.27 33.45 -22.32
C ALA A 953 -17.99 34.64 -22.94
#